data_35e228cd6129f2c192da9be90b0a8233
#
_entry.id   35e228cd6129f2c192da9be90b0a8233
#
_cell.length_a   1.000
_cell.length_b   1.000
_cell.length_c   1.000
_cell.angle_alpha   90.00
_cell.angle_beta   90.00
_cell.angle_gamma   90.00
#
_symmetry.space_group_name_H-M   'P 1'
#
loop_
_entity.id
_entity.type
_entity.pdbx_description
1 polymer ?
#
loop_
_entity_poly.entity_id
_entity_poly.type
_entity_poly.pdbx_seq_one_letter_code
_entity_poly.pdbx_strand_id
1 'polypeptide(L)'
;MEKKKKEDKYYLPRDISWMYFNRRILQEAMKERVPILERLSFLGIYSNNLDEFFRVRVATQSRVAECEDKAAHSEREEALKLIRQINKLNNRYSKEYEGAIKQVTAELEKENICLVNHVQLDEEQQLFVDSFYQQRLNGFISPVWLKSVKQLGNEADENIFLAVKMRKEGHKVGEYAIIELPVAQAGRFIRLPDKDGKNYLMYLDDVVRYCLPLIFHGMNYKHFEAYAFKFTKDAEMEIDNDLRNGMMQKISKGVKSRKRGEPLRVIYDASMPKDLLKRVMNKLNLDKLDTVLGGGKYHNHKDLMRFPDCGRKDLKYPEWTPVLKNELSGNVGMLELIRRKDRFIHVPYHSFDSYIRILQEAAINKEVKSIKTTLYRLAKDSKVVKALINAARNGKKVTVVIELLARFDEASNIDWSKKMQDAGIRVIFGVEGLKVHSKITYISMKTGADIACISTGNFHEGNARMYTDYMLMTAAKNVTRDVSLVFDFIERPYSPVRFKELLVSPNEMKQKFIRLINEEIKNKQAGKPAYILIKINHITDPVMVKKLYEASSHGVRIDLLVRGNCSLITGVPGVSDAIRINGIIDRYLEHSRIFIFANGGDEKMFIGSADWMPRNLDNRVEVIAPVYDPEIKADLKRVVEYGLKDTLQGRVVDGTGENRPWISEDKTAFRSQEELYKYYLNENRIKD
;
A
#
# COMPACT_ATOMS: atom_id res chain seq x y z
N MET A 1 14.19 20.99 -29.04
CA MET A 1 14.29 21.30 -27.60
C MET A 1 13.11 22.17 -27.08
N GLU A 2 12.72 23.22 -27.79
CA GLU A 2 11.60 24.08 -27.32
C GLU A 2 10.22 23.39 -27.32
N LYS A 3 9.91 22.47 -28.25
CA LYS A 3 8.67 21.68 -28.21
C LYS A 3 8.57 20.79 -26.98
N LYS A 4 9.68 20.17 -26.53
CA LYS A 4 9.72 19.35 -25.32
C LYS A 4 9.49 20.19 -24.03
N LYS A 5 10.03 21.40 -23.94
CA LYS A 5 9.82 22.31 -22.80
C LYS A 5 8.38 22.85 -22.68
N LYS A 6 7.61 22.95 -23.78
CA LYS A 6 6.20 23.35 -23.76
C LYS A 6 5.27 22.21 -23.30
N GLU A 7 5.62 20.95 -23.57
CA GLU A 7 4.80 19.79 -23.24
C GLU A 7 4.84 19.40 -21.75
N ASP A 8 5.94 19.71 -21.04
CA ASP A 8 6.11 19.40 -19.61
C ASP A 8 5.40 20.41 -18.67
N LYS A 9 4.87 21.49 -19.19
CA LYS A 9 4.27 22.57 -18.36
C LYS A 9 3.06 22.10 -17.53
N TYR A 10 2.32 21.10 -18.00
CA TYR A 10 1.09 20.61 -17.37
C TYR A 10 1.24 19.17 -16.82
N TYR A 11 2.45 18.76 -16.55
CA TYR A 11 2.72 17.44 -15.97
C TYR A 11 3.30 17.59 -14.56
N LEU A 12 2.53 17.15 -13.55
CA LEU A 12 2.99 17.13 -12.16
C LEU A 12 3.95 15.96 -11.94
N PRO A 13 5.20 16.21 -11.46
CA PRO A 13 6.12 15.14 -11.13
C PRO A 13 5.49 14.12 -10.18
N ARG A 14 5.64 12.84 -10.49
CA ARG A 14 5.02 11.73 -9.76
C ARG A 14 5.34 11.76 -8.26
N ASP A 15 6.58 12.08 -7.88
CA ASP A 15 7.02 12.04 -6.50
C ASP A 15 6.48 13.24 -5.69
N ILE A 16 6.23 14.39 -6.34
CA ILE A 16 5.51 15.52 -5.74
C ILE A 16 4.02 15.18 -5.54
N SER A 17 3.39 14.58 -6.57
CA SER A 17 2.01 14.10 -6.47
C SER A 17 1.85 13.09 -5.32
N TRP A 18 2.88 12.25 -5.10
CA TRP A 18 2.89 11.30 -3.99
C TRP A 18 2.88 12.01 -2.62
N MET A 19 3.65 13.07 -2.46
CA MET A 19 3.64 13.87 -1.23
C MET A 19 2.24 14.46 -0.96
N TYR A 20 1.55 14.94 -2.00
CA TYR A 20 0.17 15.43 -1.89
C TYR A 20 -0.83 14.34 -1.52
N PHE A 21 -0.66 13.14 -2.08
CA PHE A 21 -1.44 11.97 -1.68
C PHE A 21 -1.23 11.60 -0.21
N ASN A 22 0.02 11.50 0.24
CA ASN A 22 0.29 11.14 1.64
C ASN A 22 -0.25 12.20 2.61
N ARG A 23 -0.25 13.50 2.23
CA ARG A 23 -0.90 14.55 3.01
C ARG A 23 -2.41 14.33 3.15
N ARG A 24 -3.12 13.77 2.17
CA ARG A 24 -4.55 13.43 2.31
C ARG A 24 -4.79 12.42 3.45
N ILE A 25 -3.88 11.49 3.65
CA ILE A 25 -3.94 10.55 4.78
C ILE A 25 -3.76 11.27 6.11
N LEU A 26 -2.84 12.22 6.18
CA LEU A 26 -2.67 13.07 7.37
C LEU A 26 -3.93 13.92 7.64
N GLN A 27 -4.51 14.51 6.59
CA GLN A 27 -5.75 15.27 6.73
C GLN A 27 -6.92 14.40 7.22
N GLU A 28 -6.94 13.10 6.92
CA GLU A 28 -7.95 12.17 7.45
C GLU A 28 -7.77 11.97 8.96
N ALA A 29 -6.54 11.86 9.45
CA ALA A 29 -6.24 11.79 10.88
C ALA A 29 -6.67 13.06 11.66
N MET A 30 -6.82 14.19 10.99
CA MET A 30 -7.20 15.47 11.60
C MET A 30 -8.72 15.70 11.64
N LYS A 31 -9.54 14.83 11.05
CA LYS A 31 -11.00 14.99 11.03
C LYS A 31 -11.62 14.48 12.33
N GLU A 32 -12.33 15.34 13.06
CA GLU A 32 -12.99 15.01 14.33
C GLU A 32 -14.06 13.91 14.21
N ARG A 33 -14.74 13.82 13.05
CA ARG A 33 -15.74 12.79 12.79
C ARG A 33 -15.15 11.37 12.61
N VAL A 34 -13.84 11.25 12.41
CA VAL A 34 -13.15 9.96 12.35
C VAL A 34 -12.90 9.48 13.77
N PRO A 35 -13.28 8.25 14.15
CA PRO A 35 -13.04 7.71 15.48
C PRO A 35 -11.57 7.83 15.89
N ILE A 36 -11.30 8.14 17.13
CA ILE A 36 -9.96 8.57 17.56
C ILE A 36 -8.88 7.50 17.38
N LEU A 37 -9.21 6.22 17.56
CA LEU A 37 -8.26 5.12 17.34
C LEU A 37 -7.97 4.90 15.83
N GLU A 38 -8.91 5.23 14.96
CA GLU A 38 -8.68 5.24 13.52
C GLU A 38 -7.78 6.42 13.11
N ARG A 39 -7.95 7.58 13.76
CA ARG A 39 -7.06 8.75 13.54
C ARG A 39 -5.63 8.42 13.90
N LEU A 40 -5.37 7.69 15.01
CA LEU A 40 -4.05 7.14 15.33
C LEU A 40 -3.54 6.20 14.24
N SER A 41 -4.41 5.32 13.74
CA SER A 41 -4.05 4.42 12.66
C SER A 41 -3.65 5.18 11.38
N PHE A 42 -4.39 6.23 10.99
CA PHE A 42 -4.02 7.10 9.86
C PHE A 42 -2.69 7.82 10.07
N LEU A 43 -2.39 8.28 11.30
CA LEU A 43 -1.06 8.82 11.63
C LEU A 43 0.04 7.77 11.43
N GLY A 44 -0.23 6.54 11.85
CA GLY A 44 0.68 5.41 11.64
C GLY A 44 0.90 5.10 10.16
N ILE A 45 -0.18 5.07 9.36
CA ILE A 45 -0.13 4.85 7.90
C ILE A 45 0.66 5.95 7.21
N TYR A 46 0.43 7.23 7.56
CA TYR A 46 1.19 8.35 7.01
C TYR A 46 2.69 8.19 7.24
N SER A 47 3.09 7.86 8.47
CA SER A 47 4.49 7.67 8.86
C SER A 47 5.13 6.48 8.11
N ASN A 48 4.44 5.34 8.06
CA ASN A 48 4.92 4.15 7.35
C ASN A 48 5.11 4.39 5.85
N ASN A 49 4.15 5.06 5.23
CA ASN A 49 4.21 5.42 3.81
C ASN A 49 5.40 6.35 3.53
N LEU A 50 5.64 7.32 4.43
CA LEU A 50 6.76 8.26 4.28
C LEU A 50 8.11 7.53 4.39
N ASP A 51 8.27 6.61 5.33
CA ASP A 51 9.47 5.79 5.46
C ASP A 51 9.72 4.96 4.19
N GLU A 52 8.68 4.32 3.64
CA GLU A 52 8.79 3.55 2.39
C GLU A 52 9.13 4.45 1.19
N PHE A 53 8.55 5.65 1.12
CA PHE A 53 8.84 6.61 0.07
C PHE A 53 10.31 7.04 0.07
N PHE A 54 10.86 7.39 1.23
CA PHE A 54 12.28 7.72 1.35
C PHE A 54 13.16 6.53 1.00
N ARG A 55 12.86 5.36 1.55
CA ARG A 55 13.61 4.10 1.35
C ARG A 55 13.71 3.67 -0.12
N VAL A 56 12.70 3.99 -0.93
CA VAL A 56 12.61 3.53 -2.32
C VAL A 56 12.78 4.67 -3.31
N ARG A 57 12.00 5.76 -3.13
CA ARG A 57 11.90 6.79 -4.16
C ARG A 57 12.96 7.87 -4.01
N VAL A 58 13.13 8.39 -2.80
CA VAL A 58 14.18 9.39 -2.55
C VAL A 58 15.55 8.75 -2.76
N ALA A 59 15.76 7.52 -2.28
CA ALA A 59 16.96 6.72 -2.55
C ALA A 59 17.32 6.64 -4.03
N THR A 60 16.34 6.33 -4.88
CA THR A 60 16.55 6.30 -6.35
C THR A 60 16.98 7.67 -6.88
N GLN A 61 16.33 8.76 -6.41
CA GLN A 61 16.68 10.11 -6.84
C GLN A 61 18.08 10.55 -6.34
N SER A 62 18.46 10.15 -5.12
CA SER A 62 19.79 10.42 -4.58
C SER A 62 20.88 9.76 -5.43
N ARG A 63 20.73 8.49 -5.80
CA ARG A 63 21.68 7.81 -6.71
C ARG A 63 21.81 8.50 -8.07
N VAL A 64 20.70 8.98 -8.66
CA VAL A 64 20.74 9.75 -9.91
C VAL A 64 21.47 11.07 -9.69
N ALA A 65 21.25 11.73 -8.55
CA ALA A 65 21.92 13.00 -8.19
C ALA A 65 23.42 12.84 -7.94
N GLU A 66 23.88 11.65 -7.53
CA GLU A 66 25.29 11.32 -7.28
C GLU A 66 26.04 10.84 -8.52
N CYS A 67 25.33 10.53 -9.60
CA CYS A 67 25.94 10.05 -10.84
C CYS A 67 26.91 11.09 -11.42
N GLU A 68 28.18 10.73 -11.59
CA GLU A 68 29.24 11.62 -12.09
C GLU A 68 29.34 11.64 -13.63
N ASP A 69 28.52 10.85 -14.34
CA ASP A 69 28.54 10.81 -15.79
C ASP A 69 28.09 12.16 -16.37
N LYS A 70 28.96 12.73 -17.23
CA LYS A 70 28.69 14.01 -17.90
C LYS A 70 27.47 13.93 -18.83
N ALA A 71 27.14 12.76 -19.37
CA ALA A 71 25.97 12.56 -20.19
C ALA A 71 24.67 12.68 -19.39
N ALA A 72 24.69 12.41 -18.08
CA ALA A 72 23.55 12.46 -17.17
C ALA A 72 23.37 13.82 -16.45
N HIS A 73 24.07 14.88 -16.85
CA HIS A 73 24.04 16.18 -16.16
C HIS A 73 22.64 16.77 -16.01
N SER A 74 21.81 16.70 -17.07
CA SER A 74 20.42 17.21 -17.03
C SER A 74 19.55 16.42 -16.03
N GLU A 75 19.67 15.09 -16.02
CA GLU A 75 18.93 14.20 -15.13
C GLU A 75 19.35 14.41 -13.67
N ARG A 76 20.64 14.64 -13.44
CA ARG A 76 21.19 14.99 -12.12
C ARG A 76 20.62 16.28 -11.58
N GLU A 77 20.56 17.35 -12.38
CA GLU A 77 19.97 18.63 -11.96
C GLU A 77 18.47 18.50 -11.64
N GLU A 78 17.73 17.75 -12.47
CA GLU A 78 16.31 17.47 -12.24
C GLU A 78 16.10 16.70 -10.94
N ALA A 79 16.92 15.67 -10.66
CA ALA A 79 16.86 14.90 -9.43
C ALA A 79 17.16 15.76 -8.20
N LEU A 80 18.20 16.61 -8.23
CA LEU A 80 18.54 17.55 -7.16
C LEU A 80 17.41 18.55 -6.90
N LYS A 81 16.78 19.09 -7.96
CA LYS A 81 15.63 19.98 -7.84
C LYS A 81 14.43 19.27 -7.19
N LEU A 82 14.16 18.03 -7.60
CA LEU A 82 13.09 17.22 -7.07
C LEU A 82 13.30 16.90 -5.58
N ILE A 83 14.51 16.48 -5.19
CA ILE A 83 14.87 16.22 -3.79
C ILE A 83 14.66 17.47 -2.92
N ARG A 84 15.08 18.66 -3.40
CA ARG A 84 14.86 19.92 -2.68
C ARG A 84 13.39 20.22 -2.48
N GLN A 85 12.54 19.98 -3.50
CA GLN A 85 11.10 20.17 -3.40
C GLN A 85 10.46 19.17 -2.42
N ILE A 86 10.85 17.89 -2.47
CA ILE A 86 10.38 16.85 -1.55
C ILE A 86 10.73 17.25 -0.11
N ASN A 87 11.98 17.65 0.16
CA ASN A 87 12.41 18.04 1.50
C ASN A 87 11.66 19.28 2.01
N LYS A 88 11.39 20.27 1.15
CA LYS A 88 10.57 21.44 1.52
C LYS A 88 9.15 21.05 1.93
N LEU A 89 8.50 20.16 1.16
CA LEU A 89 7.17 19.65 1.48
C LEU A 89 7.19 18.79 2.75
N ASN A 90 8.19 17.93 2.89
CA ASN A 90 8.35 17.09 4.08
C ASN A 90 8.49 17.93 5.36
N ASN A 91 9.30 18.99 5.34
CA ASN A 91 9.46 19.90 6.48
C ASN A 91 8.15 20.62 6.85
N ARG A 92 7.33 21.02 5.84
CA ARG A 92 6.00 21.60 6.08
C ARG A 92 5.07 20.56 6.71
N TYR A 93 4.96 19.39 6.14
CA TYR A 93 4.02 18.35 6.58
C TYR A 93 4.43 17.69 7.90
N SER A 94 5.72 17.68 8.24
CA SER A 94 6.17 17.22 9.57
C SER A 94 5.61 18.08 10.69
N LYS A 95 5.52 19.41 10.49
CA LYS A 95 4.89 20.32 11.48
C LYS A 95 3.39 20.07 11.62
N GLU A 96 2.68 19.86 10.48
CA GLU A 96 1.26 19.49 10.48
C GLU A 96 1.06 18.15 11.23
N TYR A 97 1.95 17.21 11.01
CA TYR A 97 1.93 15.88 11.63
C TYR A 97 2.15 15.93 13.15
N GLU A 98 3.14 16.69 13.61
CA GLU A 98 3.39 16.87 15.05
C GLU A 98 2.21 17.55 15.75
N GLY A 99 1.58 18.53 15.09
CA GLY A 99 0.35 19.15 15.59
C GLY A 99 -0.79 18.15 15.72
N ALA A 100 -0.99 17.30 14.71
CA ALA A 100 -2.02 16.27 14.70
C ALA A 100 -1.79 15.21 15.81
N ILE A 101 -0.55 14.75 16.03
CA ILE A 101 -0.23 13.84 17.14
C ILE A 101 -0.58 14.46 18.48
N LYS A 102 -0.18 15.71 18.73
CA LYS A 102 -0.48 16.40 19.99
C LYS A 102 -1.99 16.51 20.23
N GLN A 103 -2.74 16.89 19.20
CA GLN A 103 -4.19 17.00 19.27
C GLN A 103 -4.84 15.64 19.60
N VAL A 104 -4.52 14.60 18.83
CA VAL A 104 -5.10 13.26 19.02
C VAL A 104 -4.74 12.68 20.38
N THR A 105 -3.50 12.91 20.87
CA THR A 105 -3.08 12.46 22.21
C THR A 105 -3.87 13.17 23.31
N ALA A 106 -4.11 14.48 23.19
CA ALA A 106 -4.92 15.23 24.15
C ALA A 106 -6.40 14.80 24.14
N GLU A 107 -6.93 14.41 22.99
CA GLU A 107 -8.29 13.89 22.88
C GLU A 107 -8.41 12.46 23.45
N LEU A 108 -7.38 11.59 23.32
CA LEU A 108 -7.33 10.28 23.98
C LEU A 108 -7.45 10.39 25.51
N GLU A 109 -6.78 11.38 26.09
CA GLU A 109 -6.84 11.60 27.53
C GLU A 109 -8.27 11.92 28.00
N LYS A 110 -9.06 12.67 27.20
CA LYS A 110 -10.49 12.92 27.46
C LYS A 110 -11.33 11.65 27.40
N GLU A 111 -10.88 10.66 26.62
CA GLU A 111 -11.49 9.33 26.51
C GLU A 111 -10.97 8.33 27.57
N ASN A 112 -10.30 8.83 28.62
CA ASN A 112 -9.70 8.03 29.67
C ASN A 112 -8.62 7.03 29.20
N ILE A 113 -7.91 7.36 28.14
CA ILE A 113 -6.72 6.64 27.68
C ILE A 113 -5.53 7.58 27.80
N CYS A 114 -4.71 7.37 28.83
CA CYS A 114 -3.62 8.26 29.22
C CYS A 114 -2.27 7.70 28.78
N LEU A 115 -1.55 8.45 27.93
CA LEU A 115 -0.15 8.17 27.62
C LEU A 115 0.75 8.88 28.64
N VAL A 116 1.44 8.11 29.48
CA VAL A 116 2.35 8.64 30.50
C VAL A 116 3.81 8.37 30.13
N ASN A 117 4.70 9.23 30.58
CA ASN A 117 6.14 9.09 30.40
C ASN A 117 6.82 8.68 31.72
N HIS A 118 8.13 8.41 31.66
CA HIS A 118 8.93 7.87 32.77
C HIS A 118 9.02 8.77 34.02
N VAL A 119 8.65 10.05 33.95
CA VAL A 119 8.66 10.97 35.10
C VAL A 119 7.26 11.16 35.71
N GLN A 120 6.22 10.60 35.13
CA GLN A 120 4.83 10.75 35.55
C GLN A 120 4.26 9.54 36.31
N LEU A 121 5.08 8.53 36.53
CA LEU A 121 4.66 7.27 37.15
C LEU A 121 4.42 7.47 38.65
N ASP A 122 3.27 6.96 39.15
CA ASP A 122 3.04 6.80 40.58
C ASP A 122 3.76 5.55 41.14
N GLU A 123 3.71 5.34 42.44
CA GLU A 123 4.42 4.23 43.11
C GLU A 123 4.00 2.85 42.62
N GLU A 124 2.72 2.63 42.38
CA GLU A 124 2.20 1.34 41.87
C GLU A 124 2.69 1.08 40.45
N GLN A 125 2.65 2.10 39.60
CA GLN A 125 3.15 2.03 38.23
C GLN A 125 4.67 1.85 38.19
N GLN A 126 5.43 2.46 39.08
CA GLN A 126 6.88 2.25 39.21
C GLN A 126 7.18 0.80 39.57
N LEU A 127 6.52 0.22 40.56
CA LEU A 127 6.66 -1.18 40.94
C LEU A 127 6.32 -2.13 39.80
N PHE A 128 5.27 -1.79 39.05
CA PHE A 128 4.91 -2.56 37.84
C PHE A 128 6.02 -2.54 36.79
N VAL A 129 6.58 -1.36 36.48
CA VAL A 129 7.63 -1.19 35.48
C VAL A 129 8.91 -1.89 35.93
N ASP A 130 9.28 -1.84 37.20
CA ASP A 130 10.42 -2.60 37.75
C ASP A 130 10.24 -4.11 37.57
N SER A 131 9.06 -4.62 37.93
CA SER A 131 8.73 -6.04 37.73
C SER A 131 8.72 -6.44 36.24
N PHE A 132 8.13 -5.60 35.39
CA PHE A 132 8.09 -5.81 33.95
C PHE A 132 9.51 -5.87 33.33
N TYR A 133 10.39 -4.95 33.79
CA TYR A 133 11.79 -4.98 33.36
C TYR A 133 12.47 -6.29 33.74
N GLN A 134 12.38 -6.67 35.01
CA GLN A 134 13.04 -7.90 35.49
C GLN A 134 12.54 -9.17 34.81
N GLN A 135 11.23 -9.27 34.58
CA GLN A 135 10.61 -10.49 34.05
C GLN A 135 10.60 -10.56 32.54
N ARG A 136 10.53 -9.42 31.84
CA ARG A 136 10.25 -9.37 30.41
C ARG A 136 11.33 -8.71 29.55
N LEU A 137 12.08 -7.72 30.09
CA LEU A 137 12.98 -6.90 29.28
C LEU A 137 14.46 -7.18 29.53
N ASN A 138 14.86 -7.52 30.75
CA ASN A 138 16.26 -7.61 31.17
C ASN A 138 17.12 -8.49 30.23
N GLY A 139 16.57 -9.63 29.74
CA GLY A 139 17.27 -10.53 28.81
C GLY A 139 17.38 -10.04 27.37
N PHE A 140 16.69 -8.95 26.99
CA PHE A 140 16.65 -8.44 25.62
C PHE A 140 17.31 -7.08 25.44
N ILE A 141 17.70 -6.41 26.54
CA ILE A 141 18.36 -5.12 26.49
C ILE A 141 19.88 -5.31 26.59
N SER A 142 20.58 -4.92 25.53
CA SER A 142 22.04 -5.03 25.44
C SER A 142 22.65 -3.67 25.10
N PRO A 143 23.04 -2.86 26.11
CA PRO A 143 23.70 -1.58 25.86
C PRO A 143 25.05 -1.77 25.18
N VAL A 144 25.34 -0.94 24.18
CA VAL A 144 26.63 -0.92 23.48
C VAL A 144 27.29 0.45 23.69
N TRP A 145 28.54 0.45 24.13
CA TRP A 145 29.30 1.69 24.29
C TRP A 145 29.53 2.37 22.94
N LEU A 146 29.11 3.63 22.81
CA LEU A 146 29.23 4.37 21.56
C LEU A 146 30.67 4.44 21.04
N LYS A 147 31.66 4.47 21.93
CA LYS A 147 33.09 4.43 21.59
C LYS A 147 33.50 3.11 20.92
N SER A 148 32.88 2.00 21.30
CA SER A 148 33.20 0.66 20.77
C SER A 148 32.48 0.34 19.46
N VAL A 149 31.45 1.09 19.11
CA VAL A 149 30.75 0.94 17.83
C VAL A 149 31.67 1.46 16.70
N LYS A 150 31.99 0.59 15.74
CA LYS A 150 32.73 1.00 14.54
C LYS A 150 31.83 1.78 13.60
N GLN A 151 30.67 1.18 13.27
CA GLN A 151 29.63 1.76 12.40
C GLN A 151 28.26 1.27 12.87
N LEU A 152 27.29 2.20 12.97
CA LEU A 152 25.87 1.89 13.07
C LEU A 152 25.33 1.71 11.65
N GLY A 153 24.32 0.88 11.50
CA GLY A 153 23.67 0.70 10.20
C GLY A 153 23.66 -0.74 9.71
N ASN A 154 24.28 -1.68 10.45
CA ASN A 154 24.13 -3.11 10.16
C ASN A 154 22.82 -3.71 10.74
N GLU A 155 22.20 -2.99 11.67
CA GLU A 155 20.96 -3.37 12.35
C GLU A 155 19.75 -3.16 11.41
N ALA A 156 18.60 -3.71 11.81
CA ALA A 156 17.38 -3.52 11.04
C ALA A 156 16.94 -2.03 11.05
N ASP A 157 16.60 -1.50 9.89
CA ASP A 157 16.17 -0.11 9.70
C ASP A 157 14.77 0.20 10.26
N GLU A 158 14.10 -0.78 10.81
CA GLU A 158 12.83 -0.64 11.52
C GLU A 158 12.98 -0.41 13.02
N ASN A 159 14.22 -0.54 13.53
CA ASN A 159 14.51 -0.47 14.95
C ASN A 159 14.62 0.98 15.43
N ILE A 160 14.30 1.18 16.69
CA ILE A 160 14.45 2.44 17.40
C ILE A 160 15.61 2.30 18.37
N PHE A 161 16.42 3.31 18.43
CA PHE A 161 17.59 3.36 19.29
C PHE A 161 17.48 4.50 20.28
N LEU A 162 17.97 4.29 21.51
CA LEU A 162 18.22 5.34 22.49
C LEU A 162 19.70 5.63 22.55
N ALA A 163 20.07 6.88 22.26
CA ALA A 163 21.40 7.40 22.57
C ALA A 163 21.41 7.88 24.03
N VAL A 164 22.16 7.18 24.86
CA VAL A 164 22.20 7.40 26.29
C VAL A 164 23.46 8.15 26.66
N LYS A 165 23.31 9.25 27.43
CA LYS A 165 24.40 10.00 28.06
C LYS A 165 24.33 9.79 29.57
N MET A 166 25.43 9.37 30.15
CA MET A 166 25.53 9.02 31.58
C MET A 166 26.67 9.78 32.24
N ARG A 167 26.45 10.20 33.49
CA ARG A 167 27.48 10.87 34.29
C ARG A 167 27.53 10.31 35.72
N LYS A 168 28.76 10.17 36.19
CA LYS A 168 29.03 9.89 37.61
C LYS A 168 28.89 11.20 38.42
N GLU A 169 28.59 11.08 39.68
CA GLU A 169 28.53 12.24 40.57
C GLU A 169 29.90 12.98 40.60
N GLY A 170 29.86 14.32 40.51
CA GLY A 170 31.05 15.16 40.49
C GLY A 170 31.85 15.17 39.17
N HIS A 171 31.49 14.34 38.19
CA HIS A 171 32.19 14.29 36.89
C HIS A 171 31.51 15.16 35.83
N LYS A 172 32.29 16.03 35.15
CA LYS A 172 31.82 16.89 34.05
C LYS A 172 31.71 16.14 32.72
N VAL A 173 32.49 15.09 32.52
CA VAL A 173 32.55 14.32 31.28
C VAL A 173 31.56 13.17 31.35
N GLY A 174 30.68 13.06 30.35
CA GLY A 174 29.71 11.96 30.22
C GLY A 174 30.26 10.77 29.43
N GLU A 175 29.78 9.59 29.73
CA GLU A 175 29.95 8.41 28.90
C GLU A 175 28.69 8.18 28.07
N TYR A 176 28.83 7.47 26.95
CA TYR A 176 27.77 7.35 25.96
C TYR A 176 27.54 5.89 25.57
N ALA A 177 26.29 5.49 25.55
CA ALA A 177 25.88 4.15 25.09
C ALA A 177 24.74 4.27 24.09
N ILE A 178 24.52 3.19 23.34
CA ILE A 178 23.33 3.01 22.50
C ILE A 178 22.59 1.78 22.98
N ILE A 179 21.29 1.88 23.05
CA ILE A 179 20.36 0.79 23.38
C ILE A 179 19.38 0.65 22.20
N GLU A 180 19.32 -0.52 21.62
CA GLU A 180 18.26 -0.90 20.71
C GLU A 180 17.01 -1.30 21.50
N LEU A 181 15.85 -0.75 21.14
CA LEU A 181 14.60 -1.08 21.82
C LEU A 181 14.06 -2.44 21.35
N PRO A 182 13.77 -3.39 22.25
CA PRO A 182 13.26 -4.72 21.89
C PRO A 182 11.75 -4.71 21.60
N VAL A 183 11.32 -3.91 20.61
CA VAL A 183 9.91 -3.73 20.25
C VAL A 183 9.26 -5.02 19.78
N ALA A 184 10.02 -5.91 19.10
CA ALA A 184 9.50 -7.18 18.62
C ALA A 184 9.11 -8.14 19.76
N GLN A 185 9.80 -8.06 20.90
CA GLN A 185 9.61 -8.93 22.06
C GLN A 185 8.58 -8.37 23.06
N ALA A 186 8.62 -7.06 23.30
CA ALA A 186 7.82 -6.41 24.34
C ALA A 186 6.58 -5.68 23.81
N GLY A 187 6.52 -5.41 22.51
CA GLY A 187 5.56 -4.46 21.96
C GLY A 187 6.01 -3.02 22.10
N ARG A 188 5.29 -2.10 21.48
CA ARG A 188 5.61 -0.67 21.48
C ARG A 188 4.97 0.08 22.64
N PHE A 189 3.77 -0.34 23.03
CA PHE A 189 2.95 0.26 24.08
C PHE A 189 2.80 -0.73 25.22
N ILE A 190 3.19 -0.32 26.41
CA ILE A 190 3.08 -1.13 27.63
C ILE A 190 1.87 -0.62 28.41
N ARG A 191 0.92 -1.52 28.67
CA ARG A 191 -0.25 -1.21 29.52
C ARG A 191 0.18 -1.29 30.97
N LEU A 192 0.02 -0.18 31.67
CA LEU A 192 0.23 -0.08 33.10
C LEU A 192 -1.05 -0.46 33.85
N PRO A 193 -1.02 -0.64 35.19
CA PRO A 193 -2.22 -0.82 36.00
C PRO A 193 -3.23 0.31 35.77
N ASP A 194 -4.49 -0.08 35.56
CA ASP A 194 -5.60 0.86 35.42
C ASP A 194 -5.92 1.50 36.80
N LYS A 195 -6.26 2.80 36.79
CA LYS A 195 -6.55 3.54 38.03
C LYS A 195 -7.65 4.57 37.80
N ASP A 196 -8.57 4.72 38.75
CA ASP A 196 -9.66 5.71 38.72
C ASP A 196 -10.47 5.67 37.39
N GLY A 197 -10.68 4.47 36.84
CA GLY A 197 -11.41 4.28 35.60
C GLY A 197 -10.65 4.72 34.34
N LYS A 198 -9.36 5.03 34.47
CA LYS A 198 -8.47 5.40 33.35
C LYS A 198 -7.55 4.26 32.97
N ASN A 199 -7.32 4.11 31.67
CA ASN A 199 -6.33 3.19 31.10
C ASN A 199 -5.01 3.92 30.91
N TYR A 200 -3.94 3.39 31.45
CA TYR A 200 -2.61 3.98 31.34
C TYR A 200 -1.73 3.18 30.39
N LEU A 201 -1.12 3.88 29.46
CA LEU A 201 -0.18 3.31 28.48
C LEU A 201 1.14 4.06 28.53
N MET A 202 2.23 3.37 28.31
CA MET A 202 3.58 3.93 28.27
C MET A 202 4.33 3.43 27.05
N TYR A 203 5.07 4.31 26.38
CA TYR A 203 5.98 3.88 25.32
C TYR A 203 7.13 3.05 25.88
N LEU A 204 7.52 1.99 25.18
CA LEU A 204 8.68 1.17 25.56
C LEU A 204 9.95 2.02 25.73
N ASP A 205 10.10 3.12 24.96
CA ASP A 205 11.19 4.10 25.13
C ASP A 205 11.27 4.63 26.55
N ASP A 206 10.13 4.99 27.11
CA ASP A 206 10.07 5.56 28.45
C ASP A 206 10.21 4.49 29.55
N VAL A 207 9.73 3.26 29.27
CA VAL A 207 10.03 2.12 30.14
C VAL A 207 11.54 1.93 30.26
N VAL A 208 12.26 1.93 29.10
CA VAL A 208 13.72 1.78 29.10
C VAL A 208 14.40 2.99 29.72
N ARG A 209 13.91 4.23 29.51
CA ARG A 209 14.44 5.44 30.18
C ARG A 209 14.31 5.36 31.70
N TYR A 210 13.19 4.89 32.19
CA TYR A 210 12.97 4.68 33.64
C TYR A 210 13.95 3.64 34.19
N CYS A 211 14.19 2.56 33.46
CA CYS A 211 15.04 1.45 33.89
C CYS A 211 16.56 1.69 33.68
N LEU A 212 17.00 2.84 33.17
CA LEU A 212 18.44 3.09 32.95
C LEU A 212 19.30 2.88 34.22
N PRO A 213 18.90 3.29 35.43
CA PRO A 213 19.63 2.98 36.65
C PRO A 213 19.79 1.48 36.91
N LEU A 214 18.78 0.68 36.56
CA LEU A 214 18.82 -0.79 36.69
C LEU A 214 19.70 -1.43 35.61
N ILE A 215 19.61 -0.93 34.37
CA ILE A 215 20.39 -1.41 33.23
C ILE A 215 21.90 -1.23 33.46
N PHE A 216 22.30 -0.09 34.05
CA PHE A 216 23.69 0.24 34.33
C PHE A 216 24.05 0.06 35.81
N HIS A 217 23.32 -0.84 36.50
CA HIS A 217 23.59 -1.14 37.90
C HIS A 217 25.05 -1.54 38.14
N GLY A 218 25.62 -1.10 39.23
CA GLY A 218 27.01 -1.39 39.62
C GLY A 218 28.07 -0.50 38.96
N MET A 219 27.71 0.39 38.03
CA MET A 219 28.67 1.28 37.33
C MET A 219 28.78 2.67 37.94
N ASN A 220 28.07 2.97 39.02
CA ASN A 220 28.08 4.23 39.78
C ASN A 220 27.68 5.48 38.99
N TYR A 221 26.85 5.34 37.92
CA TYR A 221 26.25 6.49 37.26
C TYR A 221 25.05 6.98 38.06
N LYS A 222 24.90 8.31 38.17
CA LYS A 222 23.81 8.98 38.92
C LYS A 222 22.88 9.80 38.01
N HIS A 223 23.36 10.23 36.86
CA HIS A 223 22.59 11.05 35.93
C HIS A 223 22.50 10.35 34.57
N PHE A 224 21.27 10.23 34.07
CA PHE A 224 20.94 9.58 32.81
C PHE A 224 20.09 10.51 31.94
N GLU A 225 20.47 10.66 30.71
CA GLU A 225 19.70 11.31 29.66
C GLU A 225 19.64 10.36 28.47
N ALA A 226 18.45 10.16 27.86
CA ALA A 226 18.32 9.25 26.72
C ALA A 226 17.39 9.83 25.66
N TYR A 227 17.89 9.85 24.43
CA TYR A 227 17.26 10.47 23.27
C TYR A 227 17.02 9.44 22.18
N ALA A 228 15.79 9.38 21.66
CA ALA A 228 15.48 8.43 20.60
C ALA A 228 16.01 8.90 19.24
N PHE A 229 16.44 7.94 18.44
CA PHE A 229 16.70 8.15 17.04
C PHE A 229 16.39 6.89 16.23
N LYS A 230 16.12 7.08 14.95
CA LYS A 230 15.99 5.98 13.98
C LYS A 230 16.61 6.39 12.66
N PHE A 231 17.00 5.40 11.86
CA PHE A 231 17.45 5.62 10.50
C PHE A 231 16.69 4.71 9.54
N THR A 232 16.60 5.14 8.29
CA THR A 232 15.96 4.41 7.18
C THR A 232 17.03 4.16 6.12
N LYS A 233 17.16 2.91 5.69
CA LYS A 233 18.14 2.47 4.70
C LYS A 233 17.57 2.43 3.29
N ASP A 234 18.46 2.38 2.29
CA ASP A 234 18.10 1.99 0.94
C ASP A 234 17.54 0.56 0.94
N ALA A 235 16.34 0.40 0.39
CA ALA A 235 15.66 -0.90 0.29
C ALA A 235 15.80 -1.53 -1.09
N GLU A 236 16.59 -0.96 -1.99
CA GLU A 236 16.78 -1.55 -3.30
C GLU A 236 17.61 -2.83 -3.18
N MET A 237 17.15 -3.86 -3.85
CA MET A 237 17.74 -5.18 -3.80
C MET A 237 18.55 -5.38 -5.08
N GLU A 238 19.85 -5.44 -4.96
CA GLU A 238 20.72 -5.90 -6.05
C GLU A 238 20.50 -7.40 -6.26
N ILE A 239 20.00 -7.77 -7.42
CA ILE A 239 19.86 -9.16 -7.85
C ILE A 239 21.13 -9.52 -8.61
N ASP A 240 21.87 -10.47 -8.06
CA ASP A 240 23.08 -11.02 -8.69
C ASP A 240 22.75 -11.56 -10.09
N ASN A 241 23.43 -11.08 -11.11
CA ASN A 241 23.28 -11.51 -12.48
C ASN A 241 23.99 -12.85 -12.80
N ASP A 242 24.52 -13.55 -11.78
CA ASP A 242 25.15 -14.85 -11.95
C ASP A 242 24.15 -15.88 -12.49
N LEU A 243 24.33 -16.32 -13.71
CA LEU A 243 23.47 -17.29 -14.41
C LEU A 243 23.47 -18.69 -13.77
N ARG A 244 24.43 -18.99 -12.85
CA ARG A 244 24.54 -20.30 -12.20
C ARG A 244 23.60 -20.50 -11.02
N ASN A 245 23.06 -19.42 -10.47
CA ASN A 245 22.16 -19.49 -9.31
C ASN A 245 20.70 -19.41 -9.73
N GLY A 246 19.88 -20.29 -9.23
CA GLY A 246 18.43 -20.26 -9.44
C GLY A 246 17.79 -18.98 -8.86
N MET A 247 16.67 -18.51 -9.43
CA MET A 247 15.99 -17.26 -9.05
C MET A 247 15.70 -17.17 -7.54
N MET A 248 15.27 -18.27 -6.90
CA MET A 248 15.03 -18.34 -5.46
C MET A 248 16.27 -18.07 -4.62
N GLN A 249 17.43 -18.60 -5.04
CA GLN A 249 18.71 -18.39 -4.32
C GLN A 249 19.18 -16.94 -4.49
N LYS A 250 19.04 -16.38 -5.69
CA LYS A 250 19.37 -14.97 -5.97
C LYS A 250 18.55 -14.01 -5.10
N ILE A 251 17.24 -14.23 -5.01
CA ILE A 251 16.35 -13.41 -4.18
C ILE A 251 16.64 -13.58 -2.69
N SER A 252 16.88 -14.82 -2.23
CA SER A 252 17.26 -15.07 -0.84
C SER A 252 18.57 -14.38 -0.45
N LYS A 253 19.56 -14.35 -1.36
CA LYS A 253 20.83 -13.62 -1.19
C LYS A 253 20.61 -12.10 -1.21
N GLY A 254 19.79 -11.58 -2.14
CA GLY A 254 19.41 -10.16 -2.22
C GLY A 254 18.65 -9.67 -1.00
N VAL A 255 17.73 -10.46 -0.43
CA VAL A 255 17.05 -10.14 0.84
C VAL A 255 18.04 -10.02 2.01
N LYS A 256 19.09 -10.86 2.04
CA LYS A 256 20.15 -10.74 3.05
C LYS A 256 21.04 -9.52 2.84
N SER A 257 21.36 -9.17 1.58
CA SER A 257 22.20 -7.99 1.27
C SER A 257 21.49 -6.68 1.58
N ARG A 258 20.16 -6.58 1.35
CA ARG A 258 19.35 -5.40 1.68
C ARG A 258 19.44 -4.99 3.15
N LYS A 259 19.65 -5.94 4.07
CA LYS A 259 19.87 -5.64 5.49
C LYS A 259 21.15 -4.85 5.75
N ARG A 260 22.08 -4.81 4.80
CA ARG A 260 23.37 -4.11 4.89
C ARG A 260 23.40 -2.77 4.14
N GLY A 261 22.25 -2.30 3.63
CA GLY A 261 22.14 -1.02 2.92
C GLY A 261 22.57 0.17 3.77
N GLU A 262 23.02 1.24 3.14
CA GLU A 262 23.44 2.47 3.81
C GLU A 262 22.25 3.28 4.31
N PRO A 263 22.38 4.01 5.44
CA PRO A 263 21.34 4.93 5.92
C PRO A 263 21.16 6.08 4.94
N LEU A 264 19.89 6.44 4.65
CA LEU A 264 19.50 7.55 3.77
C LEU A 264 18.77 8.67 4.49
N ARG A 265 18.15 8.34 5.60
CA ARG A 265 17.36 9.27 6.40
C ARG A 265 17.54 8.96 7.87
N VAL A 266 17.80 9.99 8.65
CA VAL A 266 17.89 9.90 10.11
C VAL A 266 16.87 10.85 10.71
N ILE A 267 16.08 10.37 11.66
CA ILE A 267 15.22 11.19 12.51
C ILE A 267 15.70 11.02 13.94
N TYR A 268 15.88 12.11 14.64
CA TYR A 268 16.36 12.10 16.02
C TYR A 268 15.52 13.05 16.89
N ASP A 269 15.49 12.82 18.19
CA ASP A 269 14.87 13.71 19.16
C ASP A 269 15.57 15.08 19.12
N ALA A 270 14.85 16.13 18.72
CA ALA A 270 15.41 17.48 18.55
C ALA A 270 16.00 18.08 19.85
N SER A 271 15.64 17.53 21.01
CA SER A 271 16.22 17.91 22.30
C SER A 271 17.59 17.26 22.58
N MET A 272 18.04 16.35 21.72
CA MET A 272 19.35 15.68 21.85
C MET A 272 20.49 16.70 21.84
N PRO A 273 21.40 16.67 22.86
CA PRO A 273 22.55 17.57 22.91
C PRO A 273 23.44 17.44 21.67
N LYS A 274 23.95 18.57 21.19
CA LYS A 274 24.76 18.63 19.96
C LYS A 274 26.02 17.75 19.99
N ASP A 275 26.64 17.59 21.16
CA ASP A 275 27.80 16.73 21.35
C ASP A 275 27.46 15.25 21.16
N LEU A 276 26.32 14.80 21.69
CA LEU A 276 25.82 13.45 21.51
C LEU A 276 25.38 13.21 20.06
N LEU A 277 24.59 14.14 19.48
CA LEU A 277 24.15 14.07 18.10
C LEU A 277 25.32 13.90 17.14
N LYS A 278 26.37 14.75 17.26
CA LYS A 278 27.55 14.64 16.42
C LYS A 278 28.22 13.27 16.52
N ARG A 279 28.30 12.71 17.72
CA ARG A 279 28.90 11.39 17.96
C ARG A 279 28.07 10.27 17.29
N VAL A 280 26.75 10.32 17.39
CA VAL A 280 25.85 9.35 16.76
C VAL A 280 25.94 9.45 15.23
N MET A 281 25.87 10.68 14.67
CA MET A 281 25.94 10.91 13.23
C MET A 281 27.26 10.41 12.63
N ASN A 282 28.39 10.62 13.33
CA ASN A 282 29.70 10.10 12.89
C ASN A 282 29.77 8.56 12.82
N LYS A 283 28.84 7.84 13.48
CA LYS A 283 28.78 6.37 13.44
C LYS A 283 27.82 5.85 12.35
N LEU A 284 27.00 6.70 11.75
CA LEU A 284 26.04 6.35 10.70
C LEU A 284 26.60 6.48 9.28
N ASN A 285 27.78 7.10 9.13
CA ASN A 285 28.46 7.30 7.82
C ASN A 285 27.53 7.94 6.77
N LEU A 286 26.94 9.08 7.13
CA LEU A 286 25.98 9.78 6.28
C LEU A 286 26.65 10.63 5.21
N ASP A 287 26.08 10.67 4.02
CA ASP A 287 26.48 11.50 2.91
C ASP A 287 25.79 12.90 2.94
N LYS A 288 26.30 13.83 2.11
CA LYS A 288 25.78 15.22 2.05
C LYS A 288 24.33 15.33 1.56
N LEU A 289 23.82 14.32 0.85
CA LEU A 289 22.47 14.28 0.31
C LEU A 289 21.49 13.60 1.27
N ASP A 290 21.99 12.96 2.32
CA ASP A 290 21.15 12.27 3.29
C ASP A 290 20.31 13.24 4.11
N THR A 291 19.12 12.82 4.42
CA THR A 291 18.16 13.65 5.16
C THR A 291 18.29 13.43 6.66
N VAL A 292 18.78 14.43 7.37
CA VAL A 292 18.86 14.44 8.85
C VAL A 292 17.84 15.41 9.41
N LEU A 293 16.87 14.91 10.18
CA LEU A 293 15.73 15.69 10.70
C LEU A 293 15.63 15.57 12.21
N GLY A 294 15.58 16.71 12.91
CA GLY A 294 15.12 16.80 14.28
C GLY A 294 13.58 16.67 14.33
N GLY A 295 13.08 15.76 15.15
CA GLY A 295 11.65 15.49 15.35
C GLY A 295 11.27 15.50 16.83
N GLY A 296 10.10 14.97 17.15
CA GLY A 296 9.61 14.80 18.51
C GLY A 296 10.41 13.74 19.31
N LYS A 297 9.99 13.53 20.56
CA LYS A 297 10.60 12.58 21.51
C LYS A 297 10.51 11.12 21.06
N TYR A 298 9.44 10.76 20.33
CA TYR A 298 9.15 9.38 19.88
C TYR A 298 9.25 9.27 18.37
N HIS A 299 9.73 8.14 17.92
CA HIS A 299 9.88 7.83 16.49
C HIS A 299 9.18 6.51 16.12
N ASN A 300 9.22 6.16 14.83
CA ASN A 300 8.60 4.95 14.29
C ASN A 300 7.08 4.89 14.54
N HIS A 301 6.40 6.01 14.24
CA HIS A 301 4.97 6.16 14.49
C HIS A 301 4.07 5.17 13.70
N LYS A 302 4.63 4.33 12.79
CA LYS A 302 3.89 3.21 12.19
C LYS A 302 3.28 2.29 13.26
N ASP A 303 3.87 2.26 14.46
CA ASP A 303 3.38 1.45 15.56
C ASP A 303 2.02 1.92 16.08
N LEU A 304 1.61 3.17 15.81
CA LEU A 304 0.27 3.68 16.09
C LEU A 304 -0.85 2.89 15.38
N MET A 305 -0.56 2.21 14.27
CA MET A 305 -1.51 1.28 13.62
C MET A 305 -1.88 0.08 14.51
N ARG A 306 -1.09 -0.19 15.55
CA ARG A 306 -1.30 -1.27 16.53
C ARG A 306 -1.49 -0.73 17.94
N PHE A 307 -1.96 0.51 18.04
CA PHE A 307 -2.25 1.14 19.35
C PHE A 307 -3.31 0.31 20.09
N PRO A 308 -3.11 0.00 21.38
CA PRO A 308 -4.05 -0.79 22.15
C PRO A 308 -5.41 -0.06 22.28
N ASP A 309 -6.50 -0.78 22.02
CA ASP A 309 -7.84 -0.19 22.13
C ASP A 309 -8.39 -0.14 23.56
N CYS A 310 -7.71 -0.78 24.49
CA CYS A 310 -8.11 -0.83 25.90
C CYS A 310 -9.55 -1.31 26.12
N GLY A 311 -10.11 -2.08 25.17
CA GLY A 311 -11.50 -2.54 25.18
C GLY A 311 -12.54 -1.53 24.68
N ARG A 312 -12.11 -0.31 24.27
CA ARG A 312 -12.95 0.78 23.79
C ARG A 312 -13.27 0.64 22.27
N LYS A 313 -14.12 -0.33 21.95
CA LYS A 313 -14.60 -0.56 20.56
C LYS A 313 -15.39 0.61 20.01
N ASP A 314 -16.01 1.41 20.86
CA ASP A 314 -16.73 2.65 20.53
C ASP A 314 -15.82 3.73 19.91
N LEU A 315 -14.51 3.67 20.14
CA LEU A 315 -13.51 4.58 19.59
C LEU A 315 -12.94 4.13 18.23
N LYS A 316 -13.53 3.11 17.62
CA LYS A 316 -13.20 2.58 16.27
C LYS A 316 -14.44 2.66 15.36
N TYR A 317 -14.21 2.50 14.06
CA TYR A 317 -15.31 2.27 13.15
C TYR A 317 -16.07 0.97 13.52
N PRO A 318 -17.41 0.96 13.46
CA PRO A 318 -18.18 -0.27 13.61
C PRO A 318 -17.72 -1.32 12.60
N GLU A 319 -17.54 -2.56 13.03
CA GLU A 319 -17.23 -3.64 12.11
C GLU A 319 -18.40 -3.92 11.17
N TRP A 320 -18.13 -4.01 9.87
CA TRP A 320 -19.10 -4.43 8.88
C TRP A 320 -18.89 -5.90 8.53
N THR A 321 -19.92 -6.69 8.64
CA THR A 321 -19.89 -8.08 8.20
C THR A 321 -20.01 -8.14 6.69
N PRO A 322 -19.06 -8.76 5.97
CA PRO A 322 -19.17 -8.92 4.53
C PRO A 322 -20.43 -9.70 4.14
N VAL A 323 -21.17 -9.19 3.17
CA VAL A 323 -22.39 -9.81 2.67
C VAL A 323 -22.06 -11.05 1.86
N LEU A 324 -22.64 -12.19 2.22
CA LEU A 324 -22.65 -13.36 1.34
C LEU A 324 -23.84 -13.21 0.39
N LYS A 325 -23.57 -13.02 -0.91
CA LYS A 325 -24.66 -12.88 -1.90
C LYS A 325 -25.53 -14.14 -1.94
N ASN A 326 -26.83 -13.99 -1.80
CA ASN A 326 -27.78 -15.11 -1.77
C ASN A 326 -27.66 -16.00 -3.02
N GLU A 327 -27.49 -15.40 -4.19
CA GLU A 327 -27.25 -16.11 -5.44
C GLU A 327 -25.99 -16.99 -5.43
N LEU A 328 -25.03 -16.73 -4.53
CA LEU A 328 -23.78 -17.49 -4.37
C LEU A 328 -23.80 -18.39 -3.12
N SER A 329 -24.87 -18.36 -2.30
CA SER A 329 -24.97 -19.09 -1.03
C SER A 329 -25.76 -20.41 -1.13
N GLY A 330 -26.49 -20.63 -2.21
CA GLY A 330 -27.39 -21.78 -2.40
C GLY A 330 -26.69 -23.12 -2.59
N ASN A 331 -27.49 -24.19 -2.77
CA ASN A 331 -27.03 -25.57 -2.97
C ASN A 331 -26.51 -25.87 -4.39
N VAL A 332 -26.58 -24.89 -5.31
CA VAL A 332 -26.04 -25.03 -6.66
C VAL A 332 -24.52 -24.82 -6.62
N GLY A 333 -23.76 -25.62 -7.36
CA GLY A 333 -22.32 -25.49 -7.46
C GLY A 333 -21.90 -24.14 -8.07
N MET A 334 -20.82 -23.58 -7.55
CA MET A 334 -20.32 -22.27 -8.01
C MET A 334 -19.91 -22.29 -9.49
N LEU A 335 -19.31 -23.38 -9.96
CA LEU A 335 -18.89 -23.53 -11.35
C LEU A 335 -20.09 -23.54 -12.29
N GLU A 336 -21.20 -24.17 -11.90
CA GLU A 336 -22.43 -24.19 -12.67
C GLU A 336 -23.11 -22.82 -12.69
N LEU A 337 -23.15 -22.10 -11.57
CA LEU A 337 -23.68 -20.73 -11.49
C LEU A 337 -22.95 -19.78 -12.45
N ILE A 338 -21.62 -19.87 -12.50
CA ILE A 338 -20.79 -19.02 -13.39
C ILE A 338 -21.01 -19.41 -14.87
N ARG A 339 -21.26 -20.67 -15.18
CA ARG A 339 -21.56 -21.09 -16.55
C ARG A 339 -22.88 -20.57 -17.07
N ARG A 340 -23.87 -20.41 -16.19
CA ARG A 340 -25.19 -19.88 -16.56
C ARG A 340 -25.18 -18.39 -16.82
N LYS A 341 -24.40 -17.64 -16.01
CA LYS A 341 -24.33 -16.18 -16.06
C LYS A 341 -23.04 -15.71 -15.38
N ASP A 342 -22.47 -14.63 -15.89
CA ASP A 342 -21.35 -13.94 -15.22
C ASP A 342 -21.72 -13.56 -13.78
N ARG A 343 -20.77 -13.70 -12.87
CA ARG A 343 -20.92 -13.37 -11.45
C ARG A 343 -19.85 -12.38 -11.02
N PHE A 344 -20.10 -11.68 -9.91
CA PHE A 344 -19.12 -10.79 -9.35
C PHE A 344 -19.17 -10.75 -7.83
N ILE A 345 -18.06 -10.37 -7.22
CA ILE A 345 -17.98 -9.90 -5.85
C ILE A 345 -17.22 -8.58 -5.79
N HIS A 346 -17.65 -7.69 -4.89
CA HIS A 346 -16.98 -6.43 -4.58
C HIS A 346 -16.56 -6.47 -3.11
N VAL A 347 -15.32 -6.88 -2.84
CA VAL A 347 -14.76 -6.92 -1.49
C VAL A 347 -14.39 -5.51 -1.03
N PRO A 348 -14.42 -5.19 0.28
CA PRO A 348 -14.78 -6.04 1.41
C PRO A 348 -16.28 -6.09 1.70
N TYR A 349 -17.13 -5.47 0.88
CA TYR A 349 -18.59 -5.46 1.06
C TYR A 349 -19.16 -6.86 0.90
N HIS A 350 -18.71 -7.62 -0.11
CA HIS A 350 -19.05 -9.03 -0.30
C HIS A 350 -17.98 -9.94 0.28
N SER A 351 -18.39 -11.13 0.73
CA SER A 351 -17.47 -12.12 1.27
C SER A 351 -16.52 -12.68 0.20
N PHE A 352 -15.22 -12.66 0.50
CA PHE A 352 -14.18 -13.31 -0.30
C PHE A 352 -14.29 -14.84 -0.28
N ASP A 353 -15.02 -15.42 0.67
CA ASP A 353 -15.22 -16.87 0.77
C ASP A 353 -15.94 -17.44 -0.48
N SER A 354 -16.68 -16.62 -1.25
CA SER A 354 -17.23 -17.03 -2.55
C SER A 354 -16.14 -17.49 -3.51
N TYR A 355 -15.00 -16.80 -3.58
CA TYR A 355 -13.86 -17.22 -4.39
C TYR A 355 -13.18 -18.47 -3.83
N ILE A 356 -13.05 -18.58 -2.51
CA ILE A 356 -12.51 -19.79 -1.87
C ILE A 356 -13.36 -21.01 -2.21
N ARG A 357 -14.70 -20.89 -2.20
CA ARG A 357 -15.64 -21.95 -2.59
C ARG A 357 -15.44 -22.40 -4.04
N ILE A 358 -15.21 -21.48 -4.97
CA ILE A 358 -14.90 -21.83 -6.38
C ILE A 358 -13.67 -22.76 -6.43
N LEU A 359 -12.59 -22.40 -5.74
CA LEU A 359 -11.36 -23.21 -5.73
C LEU A 359 -11.56 -24.55 -5.03
N GLN A 360 -12.33 -24.58 -3.93
CA GLN A 360 -12.67 -25.81 -3.21
C GLN A 360 -13.52 -26.76 -4.08
N GLU A 361 -14.53 -26.23 -4.77
CA GLU A 361 -15.34 -27.01 -5.70
C GLU A 361 -14.48 -27.51 -6.87
N ALA A 362 -13.66 -26.65 -7.46
CA ALA A 362 -12.76 -27.01 -8.56
C ALA A 362 -11.77 -28.12 -8.13
N ALA A 363 -11.35 -28.15 -6.85
CA ALA A 363 -10.44 -29.15 -6.35
C ALA A 363 -11.03 -30.57 -6.36
N ILE A 364 -12.32 -30.72 -6.11
CA ILE A 364 -12.99 -32.03 -6.00
C ILE A 364 -13.85 -32.39 -7.24
N ASN A 365 -14.23 -31.41 -8.04
CA ASN A 365 -15.11 -31.63 -9.20
C ASN A 365 -14.41 -32.47 -10.27
N LYS A 366 -15.01 -33.62 -10.66
CA LYS A 366 -14.43 -34.56 -11.62
C LYS A 366 -14.27 -33.98 -13.02
N GLU A 367 -15.09 -32.99 -13.39
CA GLU A 367 -15.04 -32.33 -14.69
C GLU A 367 -13.90 -31.30 -14.81
N VAL A 368 -13.32 -30.86 -13.71
CA VAL A 368 -12.15 -29.98 -13.74
C VAL A 368 -10.91 -30.74 -14.15
N LYS A 369 -10.24 -30.26 -15.21
CA LYS A 369 -8.99 -30.81 -15.75
C LYS A 369 -7.76 -30.15 -15.13
N SER A 370 -7.77 -28.80 -15.09
CA SER A 370 -6.62 -28.05 -14.57
C SER A 370 -7.04 -26.72 -13.98
N ILE A 371 -6.19 -26.19 -13.09
CA ILE A 371 -6.32 -24.87 -12.48
C ILE A 371 -5.01 -24.11 -12.72
N LYS A 372 -5.07 -22.92 -13.31
CA LYS A 372 -3.93 -22.00 -13.41
C LYS A 372 -4.28 -20.71 -12.68
N THR A 373 -3.36 -20.16 -11.88
CA THR A 373 -3.60 -18.90 -11.16
C THR A 373 -2.32 -18.10 -10.98
N THR A 374 -2.47 -16.76 -10.89
CA THR A 374 -1.38 -15.85 -10.55
C THR A 374 -1.51 -15.43 -9.09
N LEU A 375 -0.42 -15.45 -8.34
CA LEU A 375 -0.36 -15.05 -6.93
C LEU A 375 0.77 -14.04 -6.74
N TYR A 376 0.46 -12.89 -6.14
CA TYR A 376 1.43 -11.82 -5.91
C TYR A 376 1.85 -11.70 -4.44
N ARG A 377 0.88 -11.75 -3.54
CA ARG A 377 1.05 -11.76 -2.08
C ARG A 377 0.19 -12.86 -1.49
N LEU A 378 0.72 -13.57 -0.51
CA LEU A 378 0.05 -14.70 0.14
C LEU A 378 -0.13 -14.44 1.64
N ALA A 379 -1.31 -14.75 2.16
CA ALA A 379 -1.58 -14.71 3.58
C ALA A 379 -0.72 -15.78 4.31
N LYS A 380 -0.36 -15.52 5.56
CA LYS A 380 0.43 -16.46 6.38
C LYS A 380 -0.25 -17.84 6.49
N ASP A 381 -1.58 -17.86 6.55
CA ASP A 381 -2.41 -19.09 6.56
C ASP A 381 -3.44 -19.04 5.42
N SER A 382 -2.96 -19.05 4.16
CA SER A 382 -3.78 -18.84 2.97
C SER A 382 -4.71 -20.02 2.68
N LYS A 383 -6.03 -19.74 2.72
CA LYS A 383 -7.09 -20.67 2.28
C LYS A 383 -6.99 -20.92 0.77
N VAL A 384 -6.57 -19.93 -0.02
CA VAL A 384 -6.34 -20.05 -1.47
C VAL A 384 -5.31 -21.14 -1.75
N VAL A 385 -4.14 -21.05 -1.11
CA VAL A 385 -3.07 -22.04 -1.31
C VAL A 385 -3.50 -23.43 -0.82
N LYS A 386 -4.20 -23.51 0.31
CA LYS A 386 -4.74 -24.78 0.81
C LYS A 386 -5.69 -25.43 -0.20
N ALA A 387 -6.58 -24.67 -0.83
CA ALA A 387 -7.48 -25.18 -1.86
C ALA A 387 -6.73 -25.66 -3.12
N LEU A 388 -5.68 -24.97 -3.53
CA LEU A 388 -4.84 -25.38 -4.66
C LEU A 388 -4.03 -26.66 -4.37
N ILE A 389 -3.49 -26.78 -3.16
CA ILE A 389 -2.82 -28.03 -2.70
C ILE A 389 -3.82 -29.19 -2.69
N ASN A 390 -5.05 -28.96 -2.21
CA ASN A 390 -6.09 -29.96 -2.24
C ASN A 390 -6.44 -30.41 -3.68
N ALA A 391 -6.50 -29.45 -4.61
CA ALA A 391 -6.73 -29.75 -6.03
C ALA A 391 -5.63 -30.63 -6.62
N ALA A 392 -4.36 -30.33 -6.33
CA ALA A 392 -3.23 -31.15 -6.78
C ALA A 392 -3.29 -32.57 -6.22
N ARG A 393 -3.59 -32.71 -4.93
CA ARG A 393 -3.77 -34.01 -4.26
C ARG A 393 -4.93 -34.83 -4.84
N ASN A 394 -5.97 -34.17 -5.36
CA ASN A 394 -7.08 -34.79 -6.09
C ASN A 394 -6.76 -35.04 -7.59
N GLY A 395 -5.50 -34.98 -7.98
CA GLY A 395 -5.04 -35.30 -9.33
C GLY A 395 -5.29 -34.21 -10.39
N LYS A 396 -5.63 -32.98 -10.00
CA LYS A 396 -5.76 -31.87 -10.94
C LYS A 396 -4.39 -31.34 -11.33
N LYS A 397 -4.23 -30.92 -12.60
CA LYS A 397 -3.04 -30.19 -13.02
C LYS A 397 -3.12 -28.77 -12.50
N VAL A 398 -2.32 -28.43 -11.48
CA VAL A 398 -2.30 -27.09 -10.90
C VAL A 398 -1.02 -26.38 -11.31
N THR A 399 -1.15 -25.17 -11.85
CA THR A 399 -0.04 -24.27 -12.19
C THR A 399 -0.23 -22.93 -11.48
N VAL A 400 0.77 -22.51 -10.73
CA VAL A 400 0.76 -21.26 -10.00
C VAL A 400 1.91 -20.38 -10.47
N VAL A 401 1.59 -19.17 -10.91
CA VAL A 401 2.59 -18.14 -11.22
C VAL A 401 2.75 -17.27 -9.99
N ILE A 402 3.95 -17.24 -9.40
CA ILE A 402 4.26 -16.43 -8.22
C ILE A 402 5.23 -15.32 -8.59
N GLU A 403 4.92 -14.10 -8.14
CA GLU A 403 5.85 -12.98 -8.18
C GLU A 403 6.73 -12.98 -6.92
N LEU A 404 7.94 -13.50 -7.02
CA LEU A 404 8.89 -13.56 -5.89
C LEU A 404 9.39 -12.19 -5.46
N LEU A 405 9.40 -11.20 -6.36
CA LEU A 405 9.87 -9.84 -6.10
C LEU A 405 8.75 -8.93 -5.55
N ALA A 406 7.75 -9.52 -4.89
CA ALA A 406 6.77 -8.75 -4.12
C ALA A 406 7.48 -8.13 -2.90
N ARG A 407 7.73 -6.81 -2.95
CA ARG A 407 8.51 -6.11 -1.91
C ARG A 407 7.97 -6.40 -0.51
N PHE A 408 8.87 -6.78 0.41
CA PHE A 408 8.64 -7.11 1.81
C PHE A 408 7.89 -8.44 2.08
N ASP A 409 7.45 -9.15 1.04
CA ASP A 409 6.78 -10.47 1.16
C ASP A 409 7.62 -11.61 0.58
N GLU A 410 8.86 -11.35 0.17
CA GLU A 410 9.71 -12.29 -0.55
C GLU A 410 9.94 -13.60 0.25
N ALA A 411 10.18 -13.49 1.56
CA ALA A 411 10.42 -14.67 2.41
C ALA A 411 9.17 -15.56 2.52
N SER A 412 7.98 -14.95 2.67
CA SER A 412 6.70 -15.67 2.72
C SER A 412 6.39 -16.36 1.39
N ASN A 413 6.63 -15.68 0.28
CA ASN A 413 6.40 -16.24 -1.04
C ASN A 413 7.34 -17.40 -1.36
N ILE A 414 8.59 -17.37 -0.88
CA ILE A 414 9.54 -18.48 -1.00
C ILE A 414 9.06 -19.70 -0.21
N ASP A 415 8.61 -19.54 1.03
CA ASP A 415 8.14 -20.62 1.88
C ASP A 415 6.91 -21.32 1.28
N TRP A 416 5.91 -20.54 0.85
CA TRP A 416 4.73 -21.07 0.17
C TRP A 416 5.06 -21.76 -1.15
N SER A 417 6.03 -21.24 -1.92
CA SER A 417 6.47 -21.87 -3.16
C SER A 417 6.98 -23.29 -2.95
N LYS A 418 7.79 -23.50 -1.92
CA LYS A 418 8.29 -24.82 -1.56
C LYS A 418 7.14 -25.78 -1.20
N LYS A 419 6.23 -25.36 -0.31
CA LYS A 419 5.07 -26.15 0.10
C LYS A 419 4.18 -26.55 -1.08
N MET A 420 4.00 -25.68 -2.07
CA MET A 420 3.24 -25.99 -3.27
C MET A 420 3.98 -26.97 -4.19
N GLN A 421 5.28 -26.79 -4.38
CA GLN A 421 6.09 -27.75 -5.16
C GLN A 421 6.10 -29.14 -4.53
N ASP A 422 6.24 -29.24 -3.21
CA ASP A 422 6.17 -30.51 -2.47
C ASP A 422 4.81 -31.22 -2.62
N ALA A 423 3.74 -30.44 -2.84
CA ALA A 423 2.40 -30.96 -3.13
C ALA A 423 2.15 -31.31 -4.62
N GLY A 424 3.17 -31.22 -5.49
CA GLY A 424 3.07 -31.52 -6.91
C GLY A 424 2.50 -30.39 -7.78
N ILE A 425 2.43 -29.18 -7.26
CA ILE A 425 2.01 -28.00 -8.03
C ILE A 425 3.18 -27.47 -8.87
N ARG A 426 2.92 -27.20 -10.14
CA ARG A 426 3.89 -26.52 -11.00
C ARG A 426 3.94 -25.04 -10.63
N VAL A 427 5.04 -24.59 -10.04
CA VAL A 427 5.27 -23.19 -9.67
C VAL A 427 6.15 -22.51 -10.72
N ILE A 428 5.69 -21.40 -11.26
CA ILE A 428 6.41 -20.55 -12.23
C ILE A 428 6.78 -19.24 -11.52
N PHE A 429 8.05 -18.87 -11.55
CA PHE A 429 8.59 -17.69 -10.87
C PHE A 429 8.68 -16.52 -11.85
N GLY A 430 7.53 -15.85 -12.06
CA GLY A 430 7.46 -14.66 -12.89
C GLY A 430 7.81 -14.87 -14.37
N VAL A 431 8.14 -13.78 -15.04
CA VAL A 431 8.65 -13.71 -16.41
C VAL A 431 9.95 -12.91 -16.38
N GLU A 432 10.98 -13.38 -17.04
CA GLU A 432 12.26 -12.67 -17.07
C GLU A 432 12.07 -11.26 -17.68
N GLY A 433 12.55 -10.23 -16.98
CA GLY A 433 12.40 -8.83 -17.38
C GLY A 433 11.02 -8.21 -17.15
N LEU A 434 9.99 -8.99 -16.81
CA LEU A 434 8.63 -8.51 -16.59
C LEU A 434 8.10 -8.96 -15.21
N LYS A 435 7.47 -8.05 -14.46
CA LYS A 435 6.76 -8.43 -13.23
C LYS A 435 5.34 -8.88 -13.54
N VAL A 436 4.93 -10.06 -13.04
CA VAL A 436 3.54 -10.53 -13.16
C VAL A 436 2.69 -9.88 -12.08
N HIS A 437 1.78 -9.00 -12.50
CA HIS A 437 0.89 -8.27 -11.60
C HIS A 437 -0.60 -8.49 -11.89
N SER A 438 -0.93 -9.28 -12.92
CA SER A 438 -2.30 -9.71 -13.18
C SER A 438 -2.84 -10.57 -12.04
N LYS A 439 -4.15 -10.52 -11.81
CA LYS A 439 -4.86 -11.31 -10.81
C LYS A 439 -5.92 -12.10 -11.54
N ILE A 440 -5.53 -13.26 -12.03
CA ILE A 440 -6.36 -14.14 -12.85
C ILE A 440 -6.28 -15.58 -12.39
N THR A 441 -7.42 -16.26 -12.46
CA THR A 441 -7.52 -17.71 -12.29
C THR A 441 -8.24 -18.29 -13.47
N TYR A 442 -7.72 -19.38 -14.03
CA TYR A 442 -8.29 -20.12 -15.13
C TYR A 442 -8.56 -21.56 -14.71
N ILE A 443 -9.77 -22.02 -14.86
CA ILE A 443 -10.20 -23.38 -14.55
C ILE A 443 -10.64 -24.03 -15.85
N SER A 444 -9.83 -24.98 -16.34
CA SER A 444 -10.12 -25.74 -17.55
C SER A 444 -10.96 -26.95 -17.22
N MET A 445 -12.00 -27.13 -18.04
CA MET A 445 -12.97 -28.20 -17.89
C MET A 445 -12.71 -29.32 -18.89
N LYS A 446 -13.12 -30.56 -18.59
CA LYS A 446 -13.12 -31.67 -19.53
C LYS A 446 -14.24 -31.51 -20.57
N THR A 447 -15.39 -31.04 -20.10
CA THR A 447 -16.59 -30.81 -20.89
C THR A 447 -17.19 -29.46 -20.56
N GLY A 448 -17.82 -28.80 -21.54
CA GLY A 448 -18.46 -27.49 -21.37
C GLY A 448 -17.46 -26.32 -21.36
N ALA A 449 -17.94 -25.18 -20.91
CA ALA A 449 -17.16 -23.94 -20.92
C ALA A 449 -16.16 -23.88 -19.77
N ASP A 450 -14.96 -23.44 -20.08
CA ASP A 450 -13.94 -23.07 -19.09
C ASP A 450 -14.38 -21.84 -18.27
N ILE A 451 -13.77 -21.65 -17.11
CA ILE A 451 -14.11 -20.55 -16.20
C ILE A 451 -12.87 -19.69 -15.95
N ALA A 452 -13.08 -18.38 -15.88
CA ALA A 452 -12.07 -17.42 -15.49
C ALA A 452 -12.56 -16.55 -14.32
N CYS A 453 -11.67 -16.29 -13.36
CA CYS A 453 -11.85 -15.24 -12.36
C CYS A 453 -10.80 -14.16 -12.63
N ILE A 454 -11.24 -12.90 -12.77
CA ILE A 454 -10.39 -11.75 -13.07
C ILE A 454 -10.65 -10.70 -12.00
N SER A 455 -9.60 -10.36 -11.24
CA SER A 455 -9.72 -9.45 -10.10
C SER A 455 -8.89 -8.17 -10.28
N THR A 456 -9.38 -7.08 -9.72
CA THR A 456 -8.60 -5.85 -9.59
C THR A 456 -7.55 -5.95 -8.49
N GLY A 457 -7.80 -6.76 -7.46
CA GLY A 457 -6.95 -6.97 -6.29
C GLY A 457 -6.38 -8.37 -6.16
N ASN A 458 -5.40 -8.51 -5.27
CA ASN A 458 -4.74 -9.78 -5.00
C ASN A 458 -5.70 -10.85 -4.44
N PHE A 459 -5.47 -12.10 -4.77
CA PHE A 459 -6.15 -13.24 -4.16
C PHE A 459 -5.60 -13.51 -2.76
N HIS A 460 -5.89 -12.59 -1.84
CA HIS A 460 -5.33 -12.54 -0.49
C HIS A 460 -6.41 -12.17 0.52
N GLU A 461 -6.69 -13.05 1.46
CA GLU A 461 -7.80 -12.96 2.41
C GLU A 461 -7.74 -11.70 3.29
N GLY A 462 -6.53 -11.32 3.73
CA GLY A 462 -6.33 -10.10 4.52
C GLY A 462 -6.59 -8.83 3.73
N ASN A 463 -6.11 -8.75 2.48
CA ASN A 463 -6.35 -7.60 1.62
C ASN A 463 -7.84 -7.45 1.30
N ALA A 464 -8.53 -8.56 1.07
CA ALA A 464 -9.97 -8.59 0.79
C ALA A 464 -10.85 -8.06 1.93
N ARG A 465 -10.30 -7.88 3.14
CA ARG A 465 -11.01 -7.27 4.29
C ARG A 465 -10.80 -5.76 4.40
N MET A 466 -9.79 -5.23 3.70
CA MET A 466 -9.37 -3.83 3.87
C MET A 466 -9.35 -3.03 2.56
N TYR A 467 -9.28 -3.70 1.41
CA TYR A 467 -9.15 -3.07 0.10
C TYR A 467 -10.45 -3.25 -0.67
N THR A 468 -10.94 -2.16 -1.30
CA THR A 468 -12.08 -2.27 -2.21
C THR A 468 -11.59 -2.82 -3.54
N ASP A 469 -11.92 -4.07 -3.82
CA ASP A 469 -11.57 -4.74 -5.06
C ASP A 469 -12.76 -5.45 -5.71
N TYR A 470 -12.75 -5.49 -7.02
CA TYR A 470 -13.80 -6.10 -7.81
C TYR A 470 -13.30 -7.38 -8.49
N MET A 471 -14.07 -8.45 -8.44
CA MET A 471 -13.75 -9.71 -9.10
C MET A 471 -14.87 -10.12 -10.02
N LEU A 472 -14.59 -10.28 -11.30
CA LEU A 472 -15.45 -10.87 -12.31
C LEU A 472 -15.17 -12.38 -12.39
N MET A 473 -16.26 -13.17 -12.43
CA MET A 473 -16.24 -14.61 -12.63
C MET A 473 -17.09 -14.91 -13.86
N THR A 474 -16.47 -15.46 -14.90
CA THR A 474 -17.08 -15.61 -16.22
C THR A 474 -16.76 -16.95 -16.88
N ALA A 475 -17.69 -17.47 -17.68
CA ALA A 475 -17.50 -18.57 -18.60
C ALA A 475 -17.58 -18.14 -20.07
N ALA A 476 -17.53 -16.82 -20.36
CA ALA A 476 -17.55 -16.30 -21.71
C ALA A 476 -16.35 -16.80 -22.51
N LYS A 477 -16.59 -17.56 -23.57
CA LYS A 477 -15.58 -18.32 -24.33
C LYS A 477 -14.41 -17.46 -24.81
N ASN A 478 -14.69 -16.24 -25.29
CA ASN A 478 -13.64 -15.36 -25.79
C ASN A 478 -12.74 -14.84 -24.67
N VAL A 479 -13.34 -14.51 -23.51
CA VAL A 479 -12.60 -14.02 -22.31
C VAL A 479 -11.76 -15.15 -21.71
N THR A 480 -12.36 -16.35 -21.50
CA THR A 480 -11.65 -17.51 -20.94
C THR A 480 -10.50 -17.96 -21.82
N ARG A 481 -10.69 -17.94 -23.17
CA ARG A 481 -9.63 -18.20 -24.14
C ARG A 481 -8.47 -17.21 -23.96
N ASP A 482 -8.75 -15.92 -23.90
CA ASP A 482 -7.70 -14.90 -23.76
C ASP A 482 -7.00 -15.02 -22.38
N VAL A 483 -7.72 -15.37 -21.30
CA VAL A 483 -7.09 -15.67 -20.01
C VAL A 483 -6.14 -16.88 -20.11
N SER A 484 -6.51 -17.94 -20.81
CA SER A 484 -5.62 -19.07 -21.09
C SER A 484 -4.36 -18.62 -21.84
N LEU A 485 -4.52 -17.76 -22.87
CA LEU A 485 -3.41 -17.21 -23.63
C LEU A 485 -2.47 -16.32 -22.80
N VAL A 486 -2.97 -15.64 -21.74
CA VAL A 486 -2.09 -14.90 -20.80
C VAL A 486 -1.14 -15.87 -20.10
N PHE A 487 -1.62 -17.04 -19.65
CA PHE A 487 -0.73 -18.05 -19.06
C PHE A 487 0.27 -18.60 -20.08
N ASP A 488 -0.14 -18.82 -21.33
CA ASP A 488 0.77 -19.24 -22.41
C ASP A 488 1.83 -18.17 -22.69
N PHE A 489 1.46 -16.88 -22.67
CA PHE A 489 2.40 -15.76 -22.77
C PHE A 489 3.38 -15.72 -21.61
N ILE A 490 2.92 -15.95 -20.37
CA ILE A 490 3.80 -16.01 -19.17
C ILE A 490 4.81 -17.16 -19.29
N GLU A 491 4.39 -18.31 -19.83
CA GLU A 491 5.25 -19.48 -20.03
C GLU A 491 6.22 -19.31 -21.21
N ARG A 492 5.83 -18.55 -22.22
CA ARG A 492 6.59 -18.33 -23.48
C ARG A 492 6.48 -16.87 -23.93
N PRO A 493 7.15 -15.93 -23.25
CA PRO A 493 6.95 -14.50 -23.49
C PRO A 493 7.41 -13.98 -24.86
N TYR A 494 8.24 -14.76 -25.57
CA TYR A 494 8.72 -14.41 -26.91
C TYR A 494 7.80 -14.91 -28.04
N SER A 495 6.77 -15.69 -27.71
CA SER A 495 5.79 -16.15 -28.69
C SER A 495 4.78 -15.05 -29.01
N PRO A 496 4.49 -14.74 -30.27
CA PRO A 496 3.48 -13.73 -30.59
C PRO A 496 2.09 -14.22 -30.17
N VAL A 497 1.45 -13.47 -29.27
CA VAL A 497 0.10 -13.75 -28.79
C VAL A 497 -0.80 -12.56 -29.09
N ARG A 498 -1.97 -12.81 -29.69
CA ARG A 498 -2.99 -11.81 -29.98
C ARG A 498 -4.22 -12.02 -29.10
N PHE A 499 -4.52 -11.03 -28.28
CA PHE A 499 -5.69 -10.99 -27.43
C PHE A 499 -6.84 -10.26 -28.12
N LYS A 500 -8.01 -10.93 -28.21
CA LYS A 500 -9.20 -10.35 -28.85
C LYS A 500 -9.98 -9.44 -27.89
N GLU A 501 -10.25 -9.93 -26.69
CA GLU A 501 -11.10 -9.27 -25.68
C GLU A 501 -10.27 -8.53 -24.63
N LEU A 502 -9.26 -9.20 -24.08
CA LEU A 502 -8.46 -8.64 -23.01
C LEU A 502 -7.53 -7.52 -23.50
N LEU A 503 -7.34 -6.51 -22.67
CA LEU A 503 -6.25 -5.56 -22.78
C LEU A 503 -5.10 -6.09 -21.91
N VAL A 504 -4.02 -6.51 -22.54
CA VAL A 504 -2.87 -7.12 -21.86
C VAL A 504 -1.64 -6.26 -22.04
N SER A 505 -0.95 -5.97 -20.95
CA SER A 505 0.36 -5.30 -20.94
C SER A 505 1.47 -6.37 -20.84
N PRO A 506 2.65 -6.14 -21.46
CA PRO A 506 3.07 -4.96 -22.24
C PRO A 506 2.63 -4.96 -23.71
N ASN A 507 1.75 -5.89 -24.11
CA ASN A 507 1.33 -6.02 -25.50
C ASN A 507 0.61 -4.75 -26.01
N GLU A 508 -0.70 -4.79 -26.20
CA GLU A 508 -1.48 -3.72 -26.84
C GLU A 508 -2.31 -2.86 -25.87
N MET A 509 -2.17 -3.01 -24.54
CA MET A 509 -3.04 -2.35 -23.56
C MET A 509 -3.07 -0.84 -23.75
N LYS A 510 -1.91 -0.19 -23.78
CA LYS A 510 -1.79 1.28 -23.93
C LYS A 510 -2.45 1.76 -25.22
N GLN A 511 -2.18 1.09 -26.34
CA GLN A 511 -2.74 1.41 -27.65
C GLN A 511 -4.26 1.20 -27.69
N LYS A 512 -4.77 0.16 -27.03
CA LYS A 512 -6.22 -0.07 -26.94
C LYS A 512 -6.91 1.03 -26.15
N PHE A 513 -6.34 1.49 -25.02
CA PHE A 513 -6.87 2.64 -24.29
C PHE A 513 -6.82 3.94 -25.11
N ILE A 514 -5.74 4.19 -25.84
CA ILE A 514 -5.65 5.36 -26.73
C ILE A 514 -6.75 5.31 -27.80
N ARG A 515 -7.04 4.12 -28.37
CA ARG A 515 -8.14 3.96 -29.35
C ARG A 515 -9.51 4.24 -28.71
N LEU A 516 -9.77 3.76 -27.48
CA LEU A 516 -11.01 4.05 -26.78
C LEU A 516 -11.20 5.56 -26.52
N ILE A 517 -10.16 6.26 -26.08
CA ILE A 517 -10.20 7.71 -25.87
C ILE A 517 -10.40 8.46 -27.21
N ASN A 518 -9.74 8.03 -28.29
CA ASN A 518 -9.94 8.62 -29.60
C ASN A 518 -11.38 8.46 -30.11
N GLU A 519 -12.01 7.33 -29.79
CA GLU A 519 -13.41 7.11 -30.14
C GLU A 519 -14.34 8.08 -29.39
N GLU A 520 -14.06 8.38 -28.10
CA GLU A 520 -14.82 9.40 -27.37
C GLU A 520 -14.66 10.79 -28.00
N ILE A 521 -13.45 11.14 -28.48
CA ILE A 521 -13.21 12.41 -29.19
C ILE A 521 -14.06 12.46 -30.47
N LYS A 522 -14.07 11.40 -31.29
CA LYS A 522 -14.88 11.32 -32.48
C LYS A 522 -16.37 11.40 -32.19
N ASN A 523 -16.84 10.66 -31.17
CA ASN A 523 -18.22 10.68 -30.76
C ASN A 523 -18.67 12.09 -30.34
N LYS A 524 -17.80 12.80 -29.57
CA LYS A 524 -18.05 14.18 -29.19
C LYS A 524 -18.17 15.11 -30.40
N GLN A 525 -17.26 14.99 -31.35
CA GLN A 525 -17.28 15.78 -32.60
C GLN A 525 -18.52 15.48 -33.46
N ALA A 526 -19.02 14.24 -33.39
CA ALA A 526 -20.23 13.80 -34.08
C ALA A 526 -21.54 14.11 -33.32
N GLY A 527 -21.48 14.81 -32.18
CA GLY A 527 -22.66 15.15 -31.36
C GLY A 527 -23.29 13.93 -30.63
N LYS A 528 -22.56 12.81 -30.56
CA LYS A 528 -23.00 11.60 -29.82
C LYS A 528 -22.62 11.66 -28.35
N PRO A 529 -23.25 10.86 -27.47
CA PRO A 529 -22.80 10.72 -26.09
C PRO A 529 -21.31 10.40 -26.00
N ALA A 530 -20.54 11.20 -25.27
CA ALA A 530 -19.11 11.04 -25.14
C ALA A 530 -18.65 11.50 -23.74
N TYR A 531 -18.17 10.56 -22.96
CA TYR A 531 -17.59 10.80 -21.63
C TYR A 531 -16.67 9.64 -21.22
N ILE A 532 -15.80 9.93 -20.25
CA ILE A 532 -14.87 8.97 -19.67
C ILE A 532 -15.02 9.01 -18.15
N LEU A 533 -15.36 7.88 -17.54
CA LEU A 533 -15.39 7.73 -16.08
C LEU A 533 -14.38 6.67 -15.70
N ILE A 534 -13.43 7.00 -14.82
CA ILE A 534 -12.38 6.06 -14.41
C ILE A 534 -12.21 6.09 -12.89
N LYS A 535 -12.20 4.90 -12.29
CA LYS A 535 -11.67 4.67 -10.94
C LYS A 535 -10.36 3.94 -11.05
N ILE A 536 -9.29 4.51 -10.47
CA ILE A 536 -7.92 4.02 -10.63
C ILE A 536 -7.06 4.45 -9.43
N ASN A 537 -5.94 3.76 -9.17
CA ASN A 537 -5.07 4.20 -8.08
C ASN A 537 -4.09 5.28 -8.51
N HIS A 538 -3.52 5.17 -9.71
CA HIS A 538 -2.47 6.08 -10.17
C HIS A 538 -2.58 6.43 -11.64
N ILE A 539 -2.36 7.68 -11.98
CA ILE A 539 -2.25 8.19 -13.36
C ILE A 539 -0.95 9.01 -13.46
N THR A 540 0.10 8.37 -14.00
CA THR A 540 1.41 9.01 -14.15
C THR A 540 2.11 8.65 -15.47
N ASP A 541 1.43 7.96 -16.41
CA ASP A 541 1.97 7.73 -17.74
C ASP A 541 1.83 9.01 -18.58
N PRO A 542 2.93 9.60 -19.09
CA PRO A 542 2.87 10.87 -19.81
C PRO A 542 2.01 10.81 -21.09
N VAL A 543 1.99 9.66 -21.77
CA VAL A 543 1.19 9.49 -22.98
C VAL A 543 -0.29 9.48 -22.66
N MET A 544 -0.69 8.77 -21.58
CA MET A 544 -2.08 8.73 -21.14
C MET A 544 -2.55 10.10 -20.61
N VAL A 545 -1.70 10.80 -19.84
CA VAL A 545 -1.97 12.16 -19.37
C VAL A 545 -2.21 13.11 -20.54
N LYS A 546 -1.33 13.11 -21.55
CA LYS A 546 -1.47 13.93 -22.75
C LYS A 546 -2.75 13.57 -23.53
N LYS A 547 -3.09 12.29 -23.59
CA LYS A 547 -4.29 11.84 -24.32
C LYS A 547 -5.58 12.28 -23.59
N LEU A 548 -5.60 12.32 -22.27
CA LEU A 548 -6.74 12.87 -21.52
C LEU A 548 -6.88 14.40 -21.71
N TYR A 549 -5.77 15.14 -21.78
CA TYR A 549 -5.80 16.57 -22.10
C TYR A 549 -6.35 16.81 -23.52
N GLU A 550 -5.93 16.00 -24.49
CA GLU A 550 -6.45 16.06 -25.86
C GLU A 550 -7.97 15.82 -25.87
N ALA A 551 -8.46 14.80 -25.16
CA ALA A 551 -9.90 14.54 -25.07
C ALA A 551 -10.67 15.69 -24.40
N SER A 552 -10.12 16.25 -23.32
CA SER A 552 -10.69 17.40 -22.62
C SER A 552 -10.75 18.64 -23.52
N SER A 553 -9.69 18.94 -24.28
CA SER A 553 -9.67 20.10 -25.20
C SER A 553 -10.69 19.97 -26.35
N HIS A 554 -11.13 18.74 -26.67
CA HIS A 554 -12.24 18.50 -27.60
C HIS A 554 -13.61 18.45 -26.91
N GLY A 555 -13.70 18.79 -25.60
CA GLY A 555 -14.94 18.86 -24.84
C GLY A 555 -15.50 17.53 -24.36
N VAL A 556 -14.70 16.44 -24.35
CA VAL A 556 -15.10 15.18 -23.72
C VAL A 556 -15.08 15.36 -22.20
N ARG A 557 -16.20 15.08 -21.53
CA ARG A 557 -16.29 15.10 -20.07
C ARG A 557 -15.49 13.93 -19.48
N ILE A 558 -14.61 14.22 -18.51
CA ILE A 558 -13.72 13.25 -17.88
C ILE A 558 -13.84 13.38 -16.36
N ASP A 559 -14.43 12.39 -15.70
CA ASP A 559 -14.56 12.33 -14.27
C ASP A 559 -13.73 11.16 -13.73
N LEU A 560 -12.81 11.44 -12.82
CA LEU A 560 -11.82 10.48 -12.34
C LEU A 560 -11.91 10.32 -10.82
N LEU A 561 -11.80 9.09 -10.36
CA LEU A 561 -11.54 8.74 -8.96
C LEU A 561 -10.10 8.27 -8.86
N VAL A 562 -9.20 9.10 -8.33
CA VAL A 562 -7.78 8.77 -8.23
C VAL A 562 -7.34 8.78 -6.77
N ARG A 563 -7.11 7.60 -6.20
CA ARG A 563 -6.69 7.46 -4.81
C ARG A 563 -5.30 8.03 -4.53
N GLY A 564 -4.32 7.72 -5.37
CA GLY A 564 -2.89 7.96 -5.13
C GLY A 564 -2.31 9.07 -6.00
N ASN A 565 -1.22 8.72 -6.73
CA ASN A 565 -0.49 9.66 -7.56
C ASN A 565 -1.27 10.04 -8.80
N CYS A 566 -1.36 11.33 -9.06
CA CYS A 566 -1.97 11.87 -10.26
C CYS A 566 -1.06 12.97 -10.84
N SER A 567 -0.57 12.76 -12.05
CA SER A 567 0.25 13.74 -12.76
C SER A 567 -0.56 14.74 -13.59
N LEU A 568 -1.90 14.60 -13.58
CA LEU A 568 -2.80 15.58 -14.18
C LEU A 568 -2.90 16.86 -13.33
N ILE A 569 -2.94 17.99 -13.98
CA ILE A 569 -3.27 19.29 -13.40
C ILE A 569 -4.62 19.71 -14.00
N THR A 570 -5.64 19.91 -13.16
CA THR A 570 -6.99 20.27 -13.61
C THR A 570 -7.23 21.78 -13.56
N GLY A 571 -8.27 22.25 -14.25
CA GLY A 571 -8.66 23.67 -14.25
C GLY A 571 -7.73 24.56 -15.08
N VAL A 572 -6.99 24.01 -16.03
CA VAL A 572 -6.16 24.77 -16.98
C VAL A 572 -7.01 25.13 -18.20
N PRO A 573 -7.31 26.44 -18.45
CA PRO A 573 -8.16 26.86 -19.54
C PRO A 573 -7.73 26.33 -20.92
N GLY A 574 -8.66 25.76 -21.67
CA GLY A 574 -8.46 25.16 -22.98
C GLY A 574 -7.69 23.83 -22.99
N VAL A 575 -7.29 23.30 -21.82
CA VAL A 575 -6.50 22.06 -21.70
C VAL A 575 -7.23 21.04 -20.85
N SER A 576 -7.65 21.39 -19.64
CA SER A 576 -8.22 20.45 -18.67
C SER A 576 -9.53 20.94 -18.04
N ASP A 577 -10.26 21.80 -18.74
CA ASP A 577 -11.55 22.35 -18.28
C ASP A 577 -12.61 21.27 -18.06
N ALA A 578 -12.58 20.20 -18.85
CA ALA A 578 -13.54 19.11 -18.79
C ALA A 578 -13.08 17.94 -17.89
N ILE A 579 -11.97 18.11 -17.13
CA ILE A 579 -11.44 17.07 -16.25
C ILE A 579 -11.73 17.44 -14.79
N ARG A 580 -12.40 16.51 -14.07
CA ARG A 580 -12.61 16.60 -12.63
C ARG A 580 -12.03 15.36 -11.96
N ILE A 581 -11.35 15.52 -10.83
CA ILE A 581 -10.69 14.41 -10.14
C ILE A 581 -11.03 14.46 -8.66
N ASN A 582 -11.66 13.41 -8.15
CA ASN A 582 -11.92 13.18 -6.73
C ASN A 582 -10.96 12.11 -6.19
N GLY A 583 -10.38 12.34 -5.02
CA GLY A 583 -9.51 11.40 -4.31
C GLY A 583 -10.09 11.06 -2.94
N ILE A 584 -10.43 9.80 -2.72
CA ILE A 584 -11.08 9.32 -1.49
C ILE A 584 -10.07 8.62 -0.61
N ILE A 585 -10.04 9.00 0.67
CA ILE A 585 -9.39 8.28 1.77
C ILE A 585 -10.47 8.00 2.80
N ASP A 586 -10.71 6.72 3.10
CA ASP A 586 -11.75 6.30 4.03
C ASP A 586 -11.30 5.03 4.77
N ARG A 587 -12.21 4.38 5.49
CA ARG A 587 -11.98 3.17 6.29
C ARG A 587 -11.39 2.01 5.48
N TYR A 588 -11.80 1.87 4.22
CA TYR A 588 -11.25 0.91 3.28
C TYR A 588 -10.36 1.62 2.26
N LEU A 589 -9.29 0.95 1.86
CA LEU A 589 -8.39 1.46 0.84
C LEU A 589 -9.04 1.29 -0.53
N GLU A 590 -9.32 2.40 -1.21
CA GLU A 590 -9.82 2.40 -2.58
C GLU A 590 -8.77 1.80 -3.52
N HIS A 591 -9.09 0.64 -4.13
CA HIS A 591 -8.09 -0.12 -4.88
C HIS A 591 -8.58 -0.65 -6.23
N SER A 592 -9.87 -0.82 -6.45
CA SER A 592 -10.41 -1.29 -7.73
C SER A 592 -10.04 -0.35 -8.89
N ARG A 593 -9.87 -0.93 -10.09
CA ARG A 593 -9.69 -0.21 -11.34
C ARG A 593 -10.89 -0.51 -12.23
N ILE A 594 -11.64 0.53 -12.55
CA ILE A 594 -12.85 0.48 -13.37
C ILE A 594 -12.72 1.55 -14.44
N PHE A 595 -12.98 1.20 -15.69
CA PHE A 595 -12.91 2.09 -16.82
C PHE A 595 -14.24 2.06 -17.57
N ILE A 596 -14.86 3.21 -17.78
CA ILE A 596 -16.15 3.36 -18.45
C ILE A 596 -16.00 4.41 -19.54
N PHE A 597 -16.34 4.02 -20.77
CA PHE A 597 -16.37 4.86 -21.96
C PHE A 597 -17.80 4.90 -22.51
N ALA A 598 -18.29 6.10 -22.83
CA ALA A 598 -19.66 6.30 -23.34
C ALA A 598 -19.91 5.58 -24.69
N ASN A 599 -18.88 5.51 -25.55
CA ASN A 599 -18.89 4.81 -26.82
C ASN A 599 -20.14 5.11 -27.69
N GLY A 600 -20.54 6.39 -27.74
CA GLY A 600 -21.68 6.83 -28.53
C GLY A 600 -23.06 6.40 -27.98
N GLY A 601 -23.12 5.93 -26.73
CA GLY A 601 -24.34 5.45 -26.03
C GLY A 601 -24.34 3.96 -25.73
N ASP A 602 -23.47 3.16 -26.34
CA ASP A 602 -23.25 1.73 -26.00
C ASP A 602 -22.02 1.59 -25.11
N GLU A 603 -22.18 1.88 -23.83
CA GLU A 603 -21.09 1.96 -22.85
C GLU A 603 -20.19 0.74 -22.87
N LYS A 604 -18.89 0.96 -23.01
CA LYS A 604 -17.85 -0.06 -22.81
C LYS A 604 -17.26 0.06 -21.43
N MET A 605 -17.32 -1.04 -20.68
CA MET A 605 -16.83 -1.11 -19.31
C MET A 605 -15.77 -2.18 -19.15
N PHE A 606 -14.75 -1.86 -18.34
CA PHE A 606 -13.63 -2.76 -18.09
C PHE A 606 -13.22 -2.73 -16.64
N ILE A 607 -12.69 -3.86 -16.15
CA ILE A 607 -12.02 -3.97 -14.84
C ILE A 607 -10.68 -4.67 -14.96
N GLY A 608 -9.77 -4.44 -14.04
CA GLY A 608 -8.53 -5.22 -14.00
C GLY A 608 -7.43 -4.67 -13.09
N SER A 609 -6.21 -5.09 -13.37
CA SER A 609 -5.08 -4.91 -12.45
C SER A 609 -4.22 -3.67 -12.70
N ALA A 610 -4.33 -3.04 -13.88
CA ALA A 610 -3.41 -1.99 -14.32
C ALA A 610 -3.81 -0.60 -13.85
N ASP A 611 -2.84 0.12 -13.30
CA ASP A 611 -2.87 1.59 -13.22
C ASP A 611 -2.27 2.20 -14.49
N TRP A 612 -2.55 3.46 -14.77
CA TRP A 612 -1.93 4.19 -15.87
C TRP A 612 -0.58 4.80 -15.45
N MET A 613 0.37 3.90 -15.23
CA MET A 613 1.77 4.22 -14.94
C MET A 613 2.66 3.55 -15.99
N PRO A 614 3.82 4.14 -16.38
CA PRO A 614 4.74 3.50 -17.35
C PRO A 614 5.06 2.06 -16.99
N ARG A 615 5.39 1.79 -15.73
CA ARG A 615 5.71 0.42 -15.27
C ARG A 615 4.56 -0.59 -15.46
N ASN A 616 3.28 -0.15 -15.34
CA ASN A 616 2.13 -1.03 -15.51
C ASN A 616 1.83 -1.28 -16.99
N LEU A 617 2.01 -0.25 -17.82
CA LEU A 617 1.64 -0.30 -19.23
C LEU A 617 2.76 -0.87 -20.13
N ASP A 618 4.03 -0.83 -19.65
CA ASP A 618 5.19 -1.18 -20.47
C ASP A 618 6.06 -2.33 -19.90
N ASN A 619 6.07 -2.52 -18.55
CA ASN A 619 7.06 -3.41 -17.90
C ASN A 619 6.43 -4.44 -16.94
N ARG A 620 5.13 -4.68 -17.06
CA ARG A 620 4.42 -5.66 -16.24
C ARG A 620 3.45 -6.47 -17.07
N VAL A 621 3.18 -7.70 -16.63
CA VAL A 621 2.04 -8.45 -17.12
C VAL A 621 0.80 -8.03 -16.32
N GLU A 622 -0.04 -7.22 -16.95
CA GLU A 622 -1.31 -6.74 -16.40
C GLU A 622 -2.46 -7.19 -17.31
N VAL A 623 -3.65 -7.34 -16.74
CA VAL A 623 -4.86 -7.76 -17.46
C VAL A 623 -6.00 -6.80 -17.12
N ILE A 624 -6.68 -6.34 -18.16
CA ILE A 624 -7.94 -5.60 -18.09
C ILE A 624 -8.96 -6.37 -18.93
N ALA A 625 -10.11 -6.71 -18.33
CA ALA A 625 -11.17 -7.48 -18.97
C ALA A 625 -12.41 -6.63 -19.25
N PRO A 626 -13.06 -6.80 -20.41
CA PRO A 626 -14.37 -6.19 -20.66
C PRO A 626 -15.44 -6.85 -19.80
N VAL A 627 -16.47 -6.08 -19.46
CA VAL A 627 -17.65 -6.53 -18.76
C VAL A 627 -18.86 -6.39 -19.67
N TYR A 628 -19.56 -7.50 -19.91
CA TYR A 628 -20.69 -7.55 -20.85
C TYR A 628 -22.04 -7.63 -20.13
N ASP A 629 -22.12 -8.30 -18.99
CA ASP A 629 -23.38 -8.47 -18.24
C ASP A 629 -23.96 -7.12 -17.81
N PRO A 630 -25.24 -6.82 -18.17
CA PRO A 630 -25.85 -5.52 -17.88
C PRO A 630 -25.98 -5.20 -16.37
N GLU A 631 -26.21 -6.21 -15.53
CA GLU A 631 -26.35 -6.00 -14.08
C GLU A 631 -24.97 -5.65 -13.48
N ILE A 632 -23.91 -6.33 -13.95
CA ILE A 632 -22.54 -6.03 -13.51
C ILE A 632 -22.12 -4.64 -14.00
N LYS A 633 -22.48 -4.26 -15.25
CA LYS A 633 -22.24 -2.90 -15.75
C LYS A 633 -22.93 -1.84 -14.88
N ALA A 634 -24.20 -2.06 -14.52
CA ALA A 634 -24.94 -1.14 -13.66
C ALA A 634 -24.29 -1.00 -12.28
N ASP A 635 -23.79 -2.10 -11.70
CA ASP A 635 -23.08 -2.07 -10.43
C ASP A 635 -21.75 -1.33 -10.50
N LEU A 636 -20.93 -1.59 -11.53
CA LEU A 636 -19.68 -0.86 -11.76
C LEU A 636 -19.91 0.65 -11.91
N LYS A 637 -20.95 1.04 -12.64
CA LYS A 637 -21.32 2.45 -12.82
C LYS A 637 -21.70 3.08 -11.48
N ARG A 638 -22.50 2.39 -10.65
CA ARG A 638 -22.87 2.82 -9.30
C ARG A 638 -21.64 3.03 -8.42
N VAL A 639 -20.69 2.10 -8.43
CA VAL A 639 -19.45 2.21 -7.66
C VAL A 639 -18.70 3.50 -8.01
N VAL A 640 -18.60 3.85 -9.31
CA VAL A 640 -17.92 5.07 -9.75
C VAL A 640 -18.76 6.31 -9.40
N GLU A 641 -20.06 6.31 -9.68
CA GLU A 641 -20.95 7.44 -9.40
C GLU A 641 -21.04 7.76 -7.91
N TYR A 642 -21.11 6.74 -7.03
CA TYR A 642 -21.09 6.94 -5.58
C TYR A 642 -19.77 7.58 -5.12
N GLY A 643 -18.63 7.15 -5.68
CA GLY A 643 -17.36 7.80 -5.42
C GLY A 643 -17.32 9.26 -5.89
N LEU A 644 -17.91 9.58 -7.03
CA LEU A 644 -18.00 10.97 -7.52
C LEU A 644 -18.97 11.83 -6.70
N LYS A 645 -19.92 11.22 -6.00
CA LYS A 645 -20.84 11.91 -5.07
C LYS A 645 -20.26 12.07 -3.66
N ASP A 646 -19.14 11.44 -3.34
CA ASP A 646 -18.57 11.45 -1.98
C ASP A 646 -18.05 12.82 -1.56
N THR A 647 -18.87 13.57 -0.85
CA THR A 647 -18.53 14.90 -0.30
C THR A 647 -17.90 14.83 1.08
N LEU A 648 -18.09 13.72 1.81
CA LEU A 648 -17.58 13.59 3.17
C LEU A 648 -16.10 13.19 3.18
N GLN A 649 -15.68 12.25 2.32
CA GLN A 649 -14.31 11.76 2.26
C GLN A 649 -13.53 12.26 1.05
N GLY A 650 -14.24 12.72 0.03
CA GLY A 650 -13.66 13.21 -1.22
C GLY A 650 -12.79 14.47 -1.07
N ARG A 651 -11.75 14.52 -1.87
CA ARG A 651 -10.80 15.64 -1.98
C ARG A 651 -10.51 15.96 -3.44
N VAL A 652 -10.49 17.24 -3.77
CA VAL A 652 -10.10 17.71 -5.10
C VAL A 652 -8.62 17.40 -5.34
N VAL A 653 -8.33 16.72 -6.46
CA VAL A 653 -6.97 16.39 -6.90
C VAL A 653 -6.67 17.23 -8.13
N ASP A 654 -6.16 18.45 -7.91
CA ASP A 654 -5.97 19.47 -8.95
C ASP A 654 -4.50 19.78 -9.30
N GLY A 655 -3.57 19.07 -8.66
CA GLY A 655 -2.13 19.31 -8.83
C GLY A 655 -1.54 20.41 -7.95
N THR A 656 -2.35 21.09 -7.12
CA THR A 656 -1.86 22.15 -6.20
C THR A 656 -1.37 21.57 -4.86
N GLY A 657 -1.87 20.38 -4.46
CA GLY A 657 -1.60 19.75 -3.16
C GLY A 657 -2.39 20.34 -1.99
N GLU A 658 -3.32 21.25 -2.25
CA GLU A 658 -4.20 21.82 -1.21
C GLU A 658 -5.22 20.78 -0.73
N ASN A 659 -5.62 19.82 -1.59
CA ASN A 659 -6.56 18.74 -1.28
C ASN A 659 -7.87 19.31 -0.67
N ARG A 660 -8.44 20.31 -1.31
CA ARG A 660 -9.69 20.94 -0.86
C ARG A 660 -10.82 19.90 -0.77
N PRO A 661 -11.83 20.08 0.09
CA PRO A 661 -13.00 19.21 0.09
C PRO A 661 -13.65 19.14 -1.30
N TRP A 662 -14.06 17.94 -1.68
CA TRP A 662 -14.82 17.73 -2.91
C TRP A 662 -16.25 18.21 -2.74
N ILE A 663 -16.79 18.83 -3.75
CA ILE A 663 -18.18 19.28 -3.80
C ILE A 663 -18.86 18.56 -4.96
N SER A 664 -19.90 17.77 -4.65
CA SER A 664 -20.71 17.11 -5.66
C SER A 664 -21.74 18.10 -6.27
N GLU A 665 -22.30 17.73 -7.41
CA GLU A 665 -23.32 18.53 -8.08
C GLU A 665 -24.56 18.74 -7.18
N ASP A 666 -24.95 17.70 -6.44
CA ASP A 666 -26.13 17.72 -5.55
C ASP A 666 -25.89 18.42 -4.20
N LYS A 667 -24.62 18.77 -3.88
CA LYS A 667 -24.19 19.39 -2.60
C LYS A 667 -24.67 18.66 -1.34
N THR A 668 -25.09 17.38 -1.44
CA THR A 668 -25.55 16.57 -0.32
C THR A 668 -24.39 15.93 0.43
N ALA A 669 -24.56 15.73 1.74
CA ALA A 669 -23.59 14.95 2.53
C ALA A 669 -23.69 13.47 2.13
N PHE A 670 -22.64 12.93 1.51
CA PHE A 670 -22.63 11.57 0.99
C PHE A 670 -21.28 10.91 1.27
N ARG A 671 -21.29 9.68 1.79
CA ARG A 671 -20.11 8.85 2.05
C ARG A 671 -20.20 7.56 1.26
N SER A 672 -19.43 7.45 0.20
CA SER A 672 -19.55 6.39 -0.81
C SER A 672 -19.45 4.96 -0.25
N GLN A 673 -18.48 4.71 0.65
CA GLN A 673 -18.30 3.38 1.22
C GLN A 673 -19.46 2.95 2.11
N GLU A 674 -20.04 3.87 2.87
CA GLU A 674 -21.20 3.59 3.72
C GLU A 674 -22.45 3.31 2.90
N GLU A 675 -22.70 4.13 1.86
CA GLU A 675 -23.85 3.96 0.99
C GLU A 675 -23.77 2.71 0.12
N LEU A 676 -22.55 2.33 -0.33
CA LEU A 676 -22.33 1.04 -1.01
C LEU A 676 -22.62 -0.15 -0.10
N TYR A 677 -22.19 -0.09 1.16
CA TYR A 677 -22.47 -1.17 2.11
C TYR A 677 -23.99 -1.31 2.37
N LYS A 678 -24.68 -0.20 2.59
CA LYS A 678 -26.15 -0.18 2.75
C LYS A 678 -26.85 -0.74 1.50
N TYR A 679 -26.39 -0.35 0.32
CA TYR A 679 -26.93 -0.84 -0.94
C TYR A 679 -26.82 -2.37 -1.05
N TYR A 680 -25.63 -2.95 -0.82
CA TYR A 680 -25.44 -4.40 -0.93
C TYR A 680 -26.18 -5.19 0.15
N LEU A 681 -26.34 -4.64 1.35
CA LEU A 681 -27.19 -5.24 2.38
C LEU A 681 -28.66 -5.29 1.95
N ASN A 682 -29.19 -4.22 1.37
CA ASN A 682 -30.57 -4.14 0.93
C ASN A 682 -30.82 -5.03 -0.29
N GLU A 683 -29.90 -5.03 -1.28
CA GLU A 683 -30.00 -5.92 -2.45
C GLU A 683 -30.09 -7.40 -2.03
N ASN A 684 -29.33 -7.80 -1.04
CA ASN A 684 -29.32 -9.17 -0.56
C ASN A 684 -30.61 -9.54 0.17
N ARG A 685 -31.24 -8.60 0.89
CA ARG A 685 -32.53 -8.80 1.60
C ARG A 685 -33.73 -8.88 0.65
N ILE A 686 -33.74 -8.16 -0.46
CA ILE A 686 -34.84 -8.13 -1.42
C ILE A 686 -34.90 -9.42 -2.24
N LYS A 687 -33.81 -10.15 -2.36
CA LYS A 687 -33.72 -11.42 -3.11
C LYS A 687 -34.01 -12.65 -2.24
N ASP A 688 -34.25 -12.46 -0.94
CA ASP A 688 -34.86 -13.47 -0.03
C ASP A 688 -36.36 -13.50 -0.18
#